data_cc106d8e7182df04cd979573951f41db
#
_entry.id   cc106d8e7182df04cd979573951f41db
#
_cell.length_a   1.000
_cell.length_b   1.000
_cell.length_c   1.000
_cell.angle_alpha   90.00
_cell.angle_beta   90.00
_cell.angle_gamma   90.00
#
_symmetry.space_group_name_H-M   'P 1'
#
loop_
_entity.id
_entity.type
_entity.pdbx_description
1 polymer ?
#
loop_
_entity_poly.entity_id
_entity_poly.type
_entity_poly.pdbx_seq_one_letter_code
_entity_poly.pdbx_strand_id
1 'polypeptide(L)'
;MNLAEFIIRIESFNANVNIPLIRKAYEFSDRAHAGQKRQSGEPFIEHCLEVAFILAEQHMDSTTIAAGLVHDVVEDTKIGIDHLRAEFGDEIADLVDGVTKLGSVEFTSREEQQVEYFRKMLLTMARDIRVILIKLADRLHNMRTLEALPPDKQRRIAQETHDVYAPLAHRFGINRIKTELEDLSLKYLESEVYFEIAARLKEKREEREAYIEQVVRPLKEELTKNSIQATVYGRAKHIDSIYRKMRIRNVPMEDMHDLFAIRCIVNTERECYHTLGIVHAMWKPVSGRFDDYIANPKPNGYRSLHTAVFGPLNKIVEIQIRTHQMHYVAENGIAAHWLYKEGRQEMSRSDRQMVWLRDVLEWQKDMTNPSDFLEYLKIDLYSEDIFVFTPAGKLIHLPKGSTPLDFAFQIHSEVGIHCAGAKINGRLQPLSTELQTGDSVEIITNPNRTPSHDWLKLVKTSQARSRIRRWLKQAGFERSVALGKEIVERKLKEERLKMPDGDTLLGYAQQLDKKTIEELLAAIGSGAMGVGKLMTLIEPALEPEETGFVGRVIERIRGSKGIKVHGLDDMMFRFAGCCQPIPGEDIVGFITRGRGVSIHRADCTVAISLQEQAPERKIDVSWDTAKGQSFVVRLEMVVEDRKNMLRDITQAIATADTNVRAAEMYARDTTAVGEFVVEVSSLAHLNRILDKVRKVKGVIKVVRAKGKIGRASCRERVCYVV
;
A
#
# COMPACT_ATOMS: atom_id res chain seq x y z
N MET A 1 -4.05 -36.00 18.29
CA MET A 1 -3.94 -35.89 19.79
C MET A 1 -5.32 -35.99 20.40
N ASN A 2 -5.51 -36.78 21.50
CA ASN A 2 -6.81 -36.81 22.17
C ASN A 2 -6.87 -35.79 23.32
N LEU A 3 -8.09 -35.52 23.87
CA LEU A 3 -8.30 -34.53 24.92
C LEU A 3 -7.48 -34.82 26.20
N ALA A 4 -7.36 -36.08 26.60
CA ALA A 4 -6.62 -36.44 27.82
C ALA A 4 -5.12 -36.14 27.67
N GLU A 5 -4.54 -36.53 26.55
CA GLU A 5 -3.17 -36.19 26.18
C GLU A 5 -2.93 -34.67 26.09
N PHE A 6 -3.89 -33.95 25.50
CA PHE A 6 -3.86 -32.51 25.43
C PHE A 6 -3.83 -31.86 26.80
N ILE A 7 -4.73 -32.30 27.74
CA ILE A 7 -4.77 -31.74 29.09
C ILE A 7 -3.44 -31.99 29.84
N ILE A 8 -2.89 -33.20 29.78
CA ILE A 8 -1.60 -33.52 30.42
C ILE A 8 -0.49 -32.61 29.90
N ARG A 9 -0.45 -32.36 28.60
CA ARG A 9 0.58 -31.50 28.00
C ARG A 9 0.42 -30.05 28.41
N ILE A 10 -0.79 -29.48 28.39
CA ILE A 10 -1.00 -28.08 28.77
C ILE A 10 -0.72 -27.82 30.25
N GLU A 11 -1.03 -28.76 31.12
CA GLU A 11 -0.66 -28.68 32.56
C GLU A 11 0.87 -28.60 32.74
N SER A 12 1.65 -29.26 31.89
CA SER A 12 3.11 -29.18 31.95
C SER A 12 3.66 -27.80 31.57
N PHE A 13 2.92 -27.00 30.80
CA PHE A 13 3.29 -25.62 30.41
C PHE A 13 2.79 -24.58 31.41
N ASN A 14 1.60 -24.78 31.98
CA ASN A 14 0.99 -23.88 32.95
C ASN A 14 0.15 -24.65 33.95
N ALA A 15 0.62 -24.70 35.19
CA ALA A 15 -0.07 -25.43 36.27
C ALA A 15 -1.41 -24.78 36.72
N ASN A 16 -1.67 -23.53 36.33
CA ASN A 16 -2.87 -22.76 36.69
C ASN A 16 -3.95 -22.76 35.59
N VAL A 17 -3.92 -23.70 34.65
CA VAL A 17 -4.92 -23.78 33.57
C VAL A 17 -6.29 -24.16 34.13
N ASN A 18 -7.33 -23.44 33.68
CA ASN A 18 -8.73 -23.74 33.97
C ASN A 18 -9.21 -24.95 33.14
N ILE A 19 -8.92 -26.16 33.63
CA ILE A 19 -9.28 -27.41 32.93
C ILE A 19 -10.78 -27.55 32.68
N PRO A 20 -11.70 -27.19 33.60
CA PRO A 20 -13.14 -27.18 33.31
C PRO A 20 -13.51 -26.34 32.10
N LEU A 21 -12.95 -25.14 31.94
CA LEU A 21 -13.21 -24.26 30.77
C LEU A 21 -12.69 -24.90 29.49
N ILE A 22 -11.48 -25.46 29.51
CA ILE A 22 -10.87 -26.12 28.34
C ILE A 22 -11.70 -27.34 27.91
N ARG A 23 -12.13 -28.17 28.87
CA ARG A 23 -12.99 -29.32 28.59
C ARG A 23 -14.33 -28.89 27.98
N LYS A 24 -14.96 -27.86 28.55
CA LYS A 24 -16.21 -27.28 28.01
C LYS A 24 -16.06 -26.78 26.58
N ALA A 25 -14.99 -26.07 26.31
CA ALA A 25 -14.69 -25.55 24.96
C ALA A 25 -14.44 -26.67 23.94
N TYR A 26 -13.69 -27.70 24.34
CA TYR A 26 -13.48 -28.88 23.50
C TYR A 26 -14.78 -29.62 23.19
N GLU A 27 -15.59 -29.96 24.19
CA GLU A 27 -16.85 -30.67 24.02
C GLU A 27 -17.86 -29.88 23.19
N PHE A 28 -17.84 -28.56 23.30
CA PHE A 28 -18.68 -27.67 22.49
C PHE A 28 -18.23 -27.69 21.04
N SER A 29 -16.94 -27.53 20.77
CA SER A 29 -16.36 -27.55 19.44
C SER A 29 -16.53 -28.90 18.75
N ASP A 30 -16.31 -30.01 19.47
CA ASP A 30 -16.47 -31.36 18.95
C ASP A 30 -17.92 -31.63 18.51
N ARG A 31 -18.90 -31.20 19.32
CA ARG A 31 -20.34 -31.29 18.94
C ARG A 31 -20.67 -30.40 17.77
N ALA A 32 -20.12 -29.17 17.72
CA ALA A 32 -20.38 -28.22 16.64
C ALA A 32 -19.86 -28.70 15.29
N HIS A 33 -18.69 -29.34 15.28
CA HIS A 33 -18.02 -29.90 14.10
C HIS A 33 -18.31 -31.40 13.87
N ALA A 34 -19.31 -31.97 14.56
CA ALA A 34 -19.61 -33.39 14.45
C ALA A 34 -19.81 -33.84 12.99
N GLY A 35 -19.02 -34.83 12.56
CA GLY A 35 -19.06 -35.37 11.21
C GLY A 35 -18.33 -34.53 10.15
N GLN A 36 -17.82 -33.35 10.46
CA GLN A 36 -16.97 -32.55 9.56
C GLN A 36 -15.56 -33.14 9.51
N LYS A 37 -15.02 -33.19 8.29
CA LYS A 37 -13.62 -33.60 8.03
C LYS A 37 -12.90 -32.53 7.25
N ARG A 38 -11.62 -32.37 7.51
CA ARG A 38 -10.71 -31.55 6.71
C ARG A 38 -10.40 -32.20 5.36
N GLN A 39 -9.80 -31.49 4.45
CA GLN A 39 -9.36 -32.04 3.15
C GLN A 39 -8.25 -33.10 3.32
N SER A 40 -7.53 -33.10 4.44
CA SER A 40 -6.60 -34.15 4.85
C SER A 40 -7.28 -35.46 5.27
N GLY A 41 -8.61 -35.44 5.45
CA GLY A 41 -9.40 -36.58 5.90
C GLY A 41 -9.59 -36.70 7.42
N GLU A 42 -8.85 -35.91 8.21
CA GLU A 42 -8.90 -35.85 9.66
C GLU A 42 -10.18 -35.17 10.17
N PRO A 43 -10.70 -35.57 11.38
CA PRO A 43 -11.79 -34.85 12.04
C PRO A 43 -11.42 -33.39 12.27
N PHE A 44 -12.40 -32.48 12.08
CA PHE A 44 -12.15 -31.03 12.19
C PHE A 44 -11.67 -30.61 13.60
N ILE A 45 -12.14 -31.31 14.64
CA ILE A 45 -11.74 -31.04 16.03
C ILE A 45 -10.22 -31.18 16.28
N GLU A 46 -9.51 -32.00 15.48
CA GLU A 46 -8.06 -32.14 15.61
C GLU A 46 -7.34 -30.85 15.25
N HIS A 47 -7.87 -30.09 14.28
CA HIS A 47 -7.37 -28.76 13.97
C HIS A 47 -7.53 -27.81 15.17
N CYS A 48 -8.72 -27.77 15.76
CA CYS A 48 -8.98 -26.89 16.91
C CYS A 48 -8.08 -27.25 18.11
N LEU A 49 -7.81 -28.54 18.33
CA LEU A 49 -6.87 -29.00 19.36
C LEU A 49 -5.45 -28.57 19.08
N GLU A 50 -4.97 -28.71 17.85
CA GLU A 50 -3.60 -28.28 17.48
C GLU A 50 -3.42 -26.76 17.57
N VAL A 51 -4.42 -25.97 17.18
CA VAL A 51 -4.41 -24.51 17.37
C VAL A 51 -4.32 -24.16 18.86
N ALA A 52 -5.16 -24.79 19.69
CA ALA A 52 -5.13 -24.59 21.14
C ALA A 52 -3.80 -25.04 21.76
N PHE A 53 -3.19 -26.12 21.25
CA PHE A 53 -1.89 -26.60 21.68
C PHE A 53 -0.76 -25.61 21.34
N ILE A 54 -0.75 -25.04 20.12
CA ILE A 54 0.20 -23.99 19.73
C ILE A 54 0.08 -22.79 20.67
N LEU A 55 -1.14 -22.38 21.06
CA LEU A 55 -1.37 -21.29 22.01
C LEU A 55 -0.86 -21.66 23.42
N ALA A 56 -1.08 -22.90 23.87
CA ALA A 56 -0.56 -23.39 25.16
C ALA A 56 0.99 -23.42 25.19
N GLU A 57 1.63 -23.82 24.09
CA GLU A 57 3.09 -23.74 23.93
C GLU A 57 3.64 -22.31 23.96
N GLN A 58 2.81 -21.32 23.64
CA GLN A 58 3.12 -19.88 23.80
C GLN A 58 2.76 -19.40 25.22
N HIS A 59 2.40 -20.29 26.12
CA HIS A 59 1.99 -20.02 27.50
C HIS A 59 0.80 -19.05 27.63
N MET A 60 -0.18 -19.15 26.73
CA MET A 60 -1.37 -18.33 26.79
C MET A 60 -2.29 -18.71 27.94
N ASP A 61 -3.15 -17.76 28.35
CA ASP A 61 -4.17 -17.98 29.39
C ASP A 61 -5.26 -18.97 28.92
N SER A 62 -6.01 -19.48 29.90
CA SER A 62 -7.08 -20.46 29.62
C SER A 62 -8.18 -19.93 28.73
N THR A 63 -8.47 -18.63 28.78
CA THR A 63 -9.46 -17.96 27.94
C THR A 63 -9.02 -17.96 26.47
N THR A 64 -7.76 -17.63 26.22
CA THR A 64 -7.17 -17.64 24.86
C THR A 64 -7.11 -19.06 24.29
N ILE A 65 -6.73 -20.05 25.10
CA ILE A 65 -6.69 -21.46 24.70
C ILE A 65 -8.12 -21.95 24.38
N ALA A 66 -9.10 -21.61 25.22
CA ALA A 66 -10.51 -21.95 24.99
C ALA A 66 -11.06 -21.27 23.70
N ALA A 67 -10.72 -20.01 23.49
CA ALA A 67 -11.07 -19.31 22.24
C ALA A 67 -10.44 -19.99 21.02
N GLY A 68 -9.19 -20.50 21.13
CA GLY A 68 -8.54 -21.30 20.10
C GLY A 68 -9.26 -22.62 19.80
N LEU A 69 -9.88 -23.27 20.81
CA LEU A 69 -10.69 -24.47 20.60
C LEU A 69 -12.00 -24.22 19.84
N VAL A 70 -12.58 -23.02 19.97
CA VAL A 70 -13.89 -22.68 19.39
C VAL A 70 -13.80 -21.64 18.26
N HIS A 71 -12.60 -21.31 17.79
CA HIS A 71 -12.38 -20.17 16.87
C HIS A 71 -13.09 -20.30 15.51
N ASP A 72 -13.24 -21.53 14.99
CA ASP A 72 -13.87 -21.78 13.70
C ASP A 72 -15.37 -22.14 13.80
N VAL A 73 -15.92 -22.29 15.03
CA VAL A 73 -17.31 -22.69 15.21
C VAL A 73 -18.27 -21.72 14.53
N VAL A 74 -18.03 -20.42 14.62
CA VAL A 74 -18.89 -19.38 14.00
C VAL A 74 -18.68 -19.32 12.48
N GLU A 75 -17.48 -19.64 11.99
CA GLU A 75 -17.16 -19.56 10.55
C GLU A 75 -17.69 -20.81 9.81
N ASP A 76 -17.52 -21.99 10.37
CA ASP A 76 -17.71 -23.28 9.68
C ASP A 76 -18.98 -24.04 10.09
N THR A 77 -19.78 -23.47 11.04
CA THR A 77 -21.03 -24.09 11.48
C THR A 77 -22.21 -23.12 11.42
N LYS A 78 -23.39 -23.58 11.85
CA LYS A 78 -24.60 -22.73 11.95
C LYS A 78 -24.71 -21.98 13.28
N ILE A 79 -23.73 -22.08 14.16
CA ILE A 79 -23.73 -21.48 15.48
C ILE A 79 -23.29 -20.01 15.33
N GLY A 80 -24.17 -19.08 15.72
CA GLY A 80 -23.86 -17.64 15.68
C GLY A 80 -23.07 -17.17 16.90
N ILE A 81 -22.46 -15.99 16.79
CA ILE A 81 -21.64 -15.39 17.84
C ILE A 81 -22.42 -15.14 19.13
N ASP A 82 -23.72 -14.82 19.05
CA ASP A 82 -24.59 -14.59 20.21
C ASP A 82 -24.78 -15.89 21.04
N HIS A 83 -24.85 -17.05 20.39
CA HIS A 83 -24.92 -18.31 21.08
C HIS A 83 -23.60 -18.64 21.80
N LEU A 84 -22.46 -18.36 21.13
CA LEU A 84 -21.15 -18.52 21.74
C LEU A 84 -20.98 -17.58 22.94
N ARG A 85 -21.49 -16.33 22.84
CA ARG A 85 -21.50 -15.35 23.92
C ARG A 85 -22.33 -15.80 25.14
N ALA A 86 -23.48 -16.38 24.90
CA ALA A 86 -24.32 -16.92 25.97
C ALA A 86 -23.65 -18.11 26.68
N GLU A 87 -22.86 -18.92 25.97
CA GLU A 87 -22.22 -20.12 26.50
C GLU A 87 -20.88 -19.85 27.20
N PHE A 88 -20.04 -18.92 26.66
CA PHE A 88 -18.67 -18.69 27.13
C PHE A 88 -18.40 -17.28 27.65
N GLY A 89 -19.38 -16.38 27.54
CA GLY A 89 -19.23 -14.96 27.93
C GLY A 89 -18.65 -14.08 26.85
N ASP A 90 -18.60 -12.77 27.15
CA ASP A 90 -18.21 -11.73 26.21
C ASP A 90 -16.74 -11.88 25.76
N GLU A 91 -15.83 -12.21 26.67
CA GLU A 91 -14.40 -12.23 26.40
C GLU A 91 -14.02 -13.26 25.31
N ILE A 92 -14.50 -14.49 25.42
CA ILE A 92 -14.25 -15.54 24.42
C ILE A 92 -14.97 -15.23 23.11
N ALA A 93 -16.22 -14.74 23.19
CA ALA A 93 -16.99 -14.37 22.01
C ALA A 93 -16.32 -13.23 21.22
N ASP A 94 -15.81 -12.20 21.89
CA ASP A 94 -15.12 -11.08 21.25
C ASP A 94 -13.79 -11.51 20.60
N LEU A 95 -13.05 -12.43 21.22
CA LEU A 95 -11.86 -13.03 20.61
C LEU A 95 -12.20 -13.80 19.35
N VAL A 96 -13.25 -14.63 19.40
CA VAL A 96 -13.69 -15.43 18.22
C VAL A 96 -14.23 -14.53 17.12
N ASP A 97 -15.05 -13.51 17.44
CA ASP A 97 -15.50 -12.54 16.40
C ASP A 97 -14.33 -11.84 15.73
N GLY A 98 -13.28 -11.53 16.50
CA GLY A 98 -12.07 -10.89 15.97
C GLY A 98 -11.30 -11.74 14.95
N VAL A 99 -11.32 -13.07 15.09
CA VAL A 99 -10.65 -13.98 14.15
C VAL A 99 -11.54 -14.45 13.01
N THR A 100 -12.87 -14.31 13.15
CA THR A 100 -13.86 -14.77 12.15
C THR A 100 -13.87 -13.84 10.92
N LYS A 101 -13.93 -14.42 9.73
CA LYS A 101 -14.05 -13.68 8.47
C LYS A 101 -15.42 -13.00 8.35
N LEU A 102 -15.46 -11.93 7.55
CA LEU A 102 -16.69 -11.21 7.24
C LEU A 102 -17.59 -12.07 6.36
N GLY A 103 -18.59 -12.73 6.95
CA GLY A 103 -19.45 -13.69 6.24
C GLY A 103 -20.66 -13.12 5.51
N SER A 104 -21.07 -11.86 5.78
CA SER A 104 -22.38 -11.33 5.34
C SER A 104 -22.32 -10.13 4.40
N VAL A 105 -21.13 -9.71 3.95
CA VAL A 105 -20.98 -8.55 3.05
C VAL A 105 -20.70 -9.05 1.63
N GLU A 106 -21.51 -8.61 0.66
CA GLU A 106 -21.23 -8.83 -0.76
C GLU A 106 -20.06 -7.93 -1.18
N PHE A 107 -18.95 -8.54 -1.59
CA PHE A 107 -17.77 -7.84 -2.08
C PHE A 107 -17.71 -7.88 -3.60
N THR A 108 -17.24 -6.79 -4.21
CA THR A 108 -17.11 -6.70 -5.67
C THR A 108 -15.93 -7.52 -6.21
N SER A 109 -14.91 -7.75 -5.36
CA SER A 109 -13.74 -8.58 -5.69
C SER A 109 -13.21 -9.36 -4.48
N ARG A 110 -12.41 -10.41 -4.74
CA ARG A 110 -11.68 -11.15 -3.69
C ARG A 110 -10.63 -10.30 -2.98
N GLU A 111 -10.02 -9.37 -3.71
CA GLU A 111 -9.03 -8.45 -3.16
C GLU A 111 -9.68 -7.51 -2.15
N GLU A 112 -10.86 -6.98 -2.45
CA GLU A 112 -11.64 -6.15 -1.54
C GLU A 112 -12.03 -6.94 -0.27
N GLN A 113 -12.49 -8.18 -0.41
CA GLN A 113 -12.78 -9.07 0.71
C GLN A 113 -11.56 -9.29 1.60
N GLN A 114 -10.39 -9.53 1.00
CA GLN A 114 -9.14 -9.74 1.74
C GLN A 114 -8.70 -8.48 2.49
N VAL A 115 -8.82 -7.31 1.87
CA VAL A 115 -8.50 -6.02 2.49
C VAL A 115 -9.39 -5.76 3.70
N GLU A 116 -10.71 -5.90 3.56
CA GLU A 116 -11.65 -5.66 4.66
C GLU A 116 -11.48 -6.69 5.78
N TYR A 117 -11.12 -7.92 5.46
CA TYR A 117 -10.74 -8.91 6.46
C TYR A 117 -9.49 -8.48 7.26
N PHE A 118 -8.41 -8.07 6.61
CA PHE A 118 -7.23 -7.57 7.31
C PHE A 118 -7.54 -6.32 8.12
N ARG A 119 -8.39 -5.46 7.61
CA ARG A 119 -8.86 -4.26 8.30
C ARG A 119 -9.60 -4.60 9.59
N LYS A 120 -10.59 -5.50 9.53
CA LYS A 120 -11.31 -5.99 10.73
C LYS A 120 -10.32 -6.59 11.72
N MET A 121 -9.44 -7.46 11.26
CA MET A 121 -8.44 -8.11 12.09
C MET A 121 -7.55 -7.09 12.82
N LEU A 122 -6.99 -6.10 12.12
CA LEU A 122 -6.16 -5.05 12.73
C LEU A 122 -6.93 -4.19 13.73
N LEU A 123 -8.19 -3.83 13.42
CA LEU A 123 -9.07 -3.10 14.33
C LEU A 123 -9.33 -3.89 15.63
N THR A 124 -9.58 -5.18 15.51
CA THR A 124 -9.84 -6.04 16.67
C THR A 124 -8.56 -6.30 17.47
N MET A 125 -7.42 -6.48 16.79
CA MET A 125 -6.10 -6.58 17.44
C MET A 125 -5.75 -5.34 18.27
N ALA A 126 -6.19 -4.15 17.86
CA ALA A 126 -5.97 -2.93 18.62
C ALA A 126 -6.79 -2.88 19.92
N ARG A 127 -7.86 -3.67 20.01
CA ARG A 127 -8.66 -3.86 21.22
C ARG A 127 -8.10 -4.97 22.08
N ASP A 128 -7.79 -6.11 21.46
CA ASP A 128 -7.22 -7.27 22.13
C ASP A 128 -6.19 -8.00 21.24
N ILE A 129 -4.95 -7.96 21.67
CA ILE A 129 -3.82 -8.54 20.92
C ILE A 129 -3.89 -10.07 20.82
N ARG A 130 -4.66 -10.75 21.68
CA ARG A 130 -4.83 -12.21 21.65
C ARG A 130 -5.43 -12.69 20.34
N VAL A 131 -6.20 -11.84 19.66
CA VAL A 131 -6.77 -12.13 18.33
C VAL A 131 -5.68 -12.52 17.32
N ILE A 132 -4.55 -11.79 17.29
CA ILE A 132 -3.47 -12.15 16.35
C ILE A 132 -2.78 -13.44 16.74
N LEU A 133 -2.65 -13.73 18.05
CA LEU A 133 -2.03 -14.96 18.52
C LEU A 133 -2.84 -16.18 18.09
N ILE A 134 -4.17 -16.12 18.25
CA ILE A 134 -5.07 -17.18 17.77
C ILE A 134 -4.96 -17.32 16.25
N LYS A 135 -4.95 -16.21 15.51
CA LYS A 135 -4.86 -16.26 14.05
C LYS A 135 -3.52 -16.75 13.52
N LEU A 136 -2.42 -16.44 14.22
CA LEU A 136 -1.10 -16.98 13.89
C LEU A 136 -0.99 -18.48 14.19
N ALA A 137 -1.61 -18.95 15.27
CA ALA A 137 -1.68 -20.37 15.61
C ALA A 137 -2.52 -21.15 14.57
N ASP A 138 -3.69 -20.63 14.20
CA ASP A 138 -4.52 -21.16 13.10
C ASP A 138 -3.72 -21.23 11.80
N ARG A 139 -3.09 -20.12 11.39
CA ARG A 139 -2.29 -20.07 10.18
C ARG A 139 -1.13 -21.05 10.19
N LEU A 140 -0.46 -21.20 11.32
CA LEU A 140 0.66 -22.14 11.46
C LEU A 140 0.19 -23.58 11.27
N HIS A 141 -0.91 -23.98 11.91
CA HIS A 141 -1.45 -25.33 11.71
C HIS A 141 -1.93 -25.55 10.27
N ASN A 142 -2.58 -24.57 9.65
CA ASN A 142 -2.97 -24.62 8.25
C ASN A 142 -1.76 -24.78 7.32
N MET A 143 -0.63 -24.16 7.62
CA MET A 143 0.62 -24.32 6.86
C MET A 143 1.24 -25.71 7.05
N ARG A 144 1.17 -26.29 8.26
CA ARG A 144 1.65 -27.65 8.54
C ARG A 144 0.89 -28.72 7.78
N THR A 145 -0.40 -28.48 7.50
CA THR A 145 -1.30 -29.44 6.79
C THR A 145 -1.58 -29.04 5.35
N LEU A 146 -0.80 -28.09 4.79
CA LEU A 146 -1.07 -27.47 3.50
C LEU A 146 -0.94 -28.44 2.31
N GLU A 147 -0.20 -29.54 2.46
CA GLU A 147 0.03 -30.55 1.43
C GLU A 147 -1.26 -31.27 0.96
N ALA A 148 -2.32 -31.29 1.79
CA ALA A 148 -3.61 -31.86 1.45
C ALA A 148 -4.42 -31.01 0.43
N LEU A 149 -3.98 -29.79 0.13
CA LEU A 149 -4.66 -28.88 -0.78
C LEU A 149 -4.11 -28.97 -2.21
N PRO A 150 -4.89 -28.56 -3.24
CA PRO A 150 -4.38 -28.43 -4.61
C PRO A 150 -3.23 -27.44 -4.72
N PRO A 151 -2.24 -27.65 -5.65
CA PRO A 151 -1.04 -26.85 -5.77
C PRO A 151 -1.26 -25.34 -5.89
N ASP A 152 -2.28 -24.90 -6.63
CA ASP A 152 -2.60 -23.48 -6.79
C ASP A 152 -3.05 -22.85 -5.46
N LYS A 153 -3.81 -23.58 -4.65
CA LYS A 153 -4.21 -23.15 -3.32
C LYS A 153 -3.02 -23.13 -2.37
N GLN A 154 -2.14 -24.16 -2.44
CA GLN A 154 -0.92 -24.21 -1.65
C GLN A 154 -0.06 -22.97 -1.89
N ARG A 155 0.23 -22.65 -3.15
CA ARG A 155 1.08 -21.50 -3.51
C ARG A 155 0.48 -20.18 -3.05
N ARG A 156 -0.83 -19.99 -3.22
CA ARG A 156 -1.53 -18.77 -2.79
C ARG A 156 -1.49 -18.58 -1.28
N ILE A 157 -1.78 -19.63 -0.50
CA ILE A 157 -1.76 -19.56 0.98
C ILE A 157 -0.34 -19.35 1.48
N ALA A 158 0.64 -20.01 0.87
CA ALA A 158 2.06 -19.79 1.20
C ALA A 158 2.50 -18.36 0.91
N GLN A 159 2.07 -17.78 -0.23
CA GLN A 159 2.38 -16.38 -0.57
C GLN A 159 1.75 -15.40 0.42
N GLU A 160 0.48 -15.58 0.76
CA GLU A 160 -0.19 -14.75 1.77
C GLU A 160 0.49 -14.87 3.14
N THR A 161 0.89 -16.07 3.52
CA THR A 161 1.59 -16.34 4.78
C THR A 161 2.95 -15.64 4.81
N HIS A 162 3.71 -15.78 3.74
CA HIS A 162 5.00 -15.11 3.56
C HIS A 162 4.85 -13.59 3.60
N ASP A 163 3.87 -13.03 2.87
CA ASP A 163 3.72 -11.58 2.67
C ASP A 163 3.12 -10.84 3.86
N VAL A 164 2.32 -11.51 4.69
CA VAL A 164 1.57 -10.84 5.75
C VAL A 164 1.78 -11.49 7.13
N TYR A 165 1.52 -12.80 7.28
CA TYR A 165 1.50 -13.43 8.60
C TYR A 165 2.89 -13.60 9.22
N ALA A 166 3.89 -14.01 8.44
CA ALA A 166 5.25 -14.15 8.94
C ALA A 166 5.86 -12.77 9.32
N PRO A 167 5.69 -11.69 8.53
CA PRO A 167 6.07 -10.34 8.93
C PRO A 167 5.31 -9.81 10.15
N LEU A 168 4.01 -10.11 10.30
CA LEU A 168 3.26 -9.78 11.52
C LEU A 168 3.84 -10.49 12.74
N ALA A 169 4.10 -11.80 12.66
CA ALA A 169 4.74 -12.55 13.74
C ALA A 169 6.11 -11.96 14.09
N HIS A 170 6.90 -11.51 13.09
CA HIS A 170 8.15 -10.80 13.30
C HIS A 170 7.96 -9.47 14.04
N ARG A 171 6.96 -8.66 13.62
CA ARG A 171 6.67 -7.35 14.22
C ARG A 171 6.26 -7.46 15.69
N PHE A 172 5.51 -8.51 16.02
CA PHE A 172 5.13 -8.82 17.40
C PHE A 172 6.17 -9.62 18.19
N GLY A 173 7.32 -9.93 17.57
CA GLY A 173 8.43 -10.61 18.23
C GLY A 173 8.24 -12.11 18.46
N ILE A 174 7.20 -12.76 17.89
CA ILE A 174 6.87 -14.17 18.06
C ILE A 174 7.77 -15.00 17.12
N ASN A 175 9.06 -15.07 17.46
CA ASN A 175 10.07 -15.64 16.56
C ASN A 175 9.88 -17.13 16.30
N ARG A 176 9.34 -17.89 17.23
CA ARG A 176 9.08 -19.32 17.04
C ARG A 176 8.09 -19.55 15.90
N ILE A 177 6.93 -18.89 15.94
CA ILE A 177 5.91 -18.99 14.89
C ILE A 177 6.43 -18.38 13.59
N LYS A 178 7.07 -17.20 13.66
CA LYS A 178 7.63 -16.52 12.48
C LYS A 178 8.53 -17.44 11.68
N THR A 179 9.51 -18.05 12.32
CA THR A 179 10.53 -18.86 11.61
C THR A 179 9.93 -20.10 10.97
N GLU A 180 8.97 -20.75 11.63
CA GLU A 180 8.29 -21.90 11.07
C GLU A 180 7.37 -21.51 9.90
N LEU A 181 6.66 -20.38 9.99
CA LEU A 181 5.86 -19.85 8.89
C LEU A 181 6.72 -19.49 7.66
N GLU A 182 7.91 -18.91 7.87
CA GLU A 182 8.87 -18.60 6.80
C GLU A 182 9.40 -19.86 6.13
N ASP A 183 9.84 -20.85 6.91
CA ASP A 183 10.34 -22.13 6.38
C ASP A 183 9.26 -22.90 5.61
N LEU A 184 8.04 -22.99 6.16
CA LEU A 184 6.90 -23.61 5.49
C LEU A 184 6.47 -22.85 4.22
N SER A 185 6.51 -21.51 4.25
CA SER A 185 6.22 -20.71 3.05
C SER A 185 7.23 -20.98 1.94
N LEU A 186 8.51 -21.01 2.28
CA LEU A 186 9.58 -21.33 1.32
C LEU A 186 9.40 -22.74 0.72
N LYS A 187 8.98 -23.74 1.53
CA LYS A 187 8.72 -25.10 1.07
C LYS A 187 7.75 -25.17 -0.11
N TYR A 188 6.71 -24.30 -0.14
CA TYR A 188 5.68 -24.29 -1.17
C TYR A 188 5.92 -23.24 -2.27
N LEU A 189 6.70 -22.20 -2.01
CA LEU A 189 7.01 -21.17 -3.00
C LEU A 189 8.22 -21.51 -3.85
N GLU A 190 9.28 -22.04 -3.23
CA GLU A 190 10.58 -22.38 -3.83
C GLU A 190 10.99 -23.79 -3.40
N SER A 191 10.18 -24.76 -3.74
CA SER A 191 10.28 -26.15 -3.25
C SER A 191 11.63 -26.80 -3.53
N GLU A 192 12.17 -26.66 -4.74
CA GLU A 192 13.47 -27.25 -5.11
C GLU A 192 14.59 -26.74 -4.20
N VAL A 193 14.67 -25.43 -3.99
CA VAL A 193 15.69 -24.80 -3.17
C VAL A 193 15.53 -25.19 -1.70
N TYR A 194 14.27 -25.25 -1.21
CA TYR A 194 13.99 -25.69 0.15
C TYR A 194 14.55 -27.09 0.43
N PHE A 195 14.24 -28.06 -0.45
CA PHE A 195 14.69 -29.45 -0.27
C PHE A 195 16.20 -29.59 -0.48
N GLU A 196 16.80 -28.81 -1.38
CA GLU A 196 18.25 -28.78 -1.55
C GLU A 196 18.95 -28.33 -0.26
N ILE A 197 18.53 -27.19 0.33
CA ILE A 197 19.10 -26.69 1.58
C ILE A 197 18.86 -27.70 2.72
N ALA A 198 17.65 -28.27 2.82
CA ALA A 198 17.31 -29.25 3.84
C ALA A 198 18.17 -30.53 3.76
N ALA A 199 18.37 -31.06 2.55
CA ALA A 199 19.22 -32.23 2.32
C ALA A 199 20.67 -31.96 2.76
N ARG A 200 21.25 -30.83 2.35
CA ARG A 200 22.62 -30.43 2.71
C ARG A 200 22.79 -30.19 4.22
N LEU A 201 21.76 -29.61 4.88
CA LEU A 201 21.77 -29.46 6.32
C LEU A 201 21.72 -30.82 7.04
N LYS A 202 21.04 -31.80 6.47
CA LYS A 202 20.98 -33.16 7.02
C LYS A 202 22.32 -33.90 6.84
N GLU A 203 22.94 -33.87 5.66
CA GLU A 203 24.24 -34.50 5.36
C GLU A 203 25.35 -34.01 6.32
N LYS A 204 25.42 -32.71 6.58
CA LYS A 204 26.44 -32.09 7.42
C LYS A 204 26.06 -32.03 8.91
N ARG A 205 25.05 -32.75 9.33
CA ARG A 205 24.54 -32.65 10.70
C ARG A 205 25.58 -33.07 11.74
N GLU A 206 26.19 -34.22 11.56
CA GLU A 206 27.19 -34.77 12.49
C GLU A 206 28.44 -33.88 12.57
N GLU A 207 28.99 -33.45 11.41
CA GLU A 207 30.13 -32.52 11.37
C GLU A 207 29.81 -31.21 12.10
N ARG A 208 28.56 -30.72 11.92
CA ARG A 208 28.08 -29.50 12.57
C ARG A 208 27.95 -29.64 14.06
N GLU A 209 27.34 -30.73 14.54
CA GLU A 209 27.19 -31.03 15.97
C GLU A 209 28.56 -31.18 16.64
N ALA A 210 29.51 -31.90 16.00
CA ALA A 210 30.88 -32.03 16.48
C ALA A 210 31.60 -30.67 16.56
N TYR A 211 31.44 -29.82 15.55
CA TYR A 211 32.00 -28.47 15.57
C TYR A 211 31.38 -27.57 16.65
N ILE A 212 30.08 -27.62 16.82
CA ILE A 212 29.37 -26.86 17.87
C ILE A 212 29.91 -27.26 19.25
N GLU A 213 30.13 -28.54 19.50
CA GLU A 213 30.67 -29.02 20.75
C GLU A 213 32.09 -28.51 21.04
N GLN A 214 32.91 -28.35 19.99
CA GLN A 214 34.25 -27.76 20.13
C GLN A 214 34.20 -26.27 20.55
N VAL A 215 33.09 -25.56 20.33
CA VAL A 215 32.90 -24.17 20.78
C VAL A 215 32.20 -24.13 22.13
N VAL A 216 31.14 -24.92 22.29
CA VAL A 216 30.26 -24.91 23.47
C VAL A 216 31.01 -25.39 24.74
N ARG A 217 31.77 -26.47 24.62
CA ARG A 217 32.45 -27.08 25.78
C ARG A 217 33.50 -26.14 26.39
N PRO A 218 34.48 -25.59 25.65
CA PRO A 218 35.45 -24.63 26.20
C PRO A 218 34.80 -23.40 26.79
N LEU A 219 33.72 -22.88 26.13
CA LEU A 219 33.00 -21.70 26.62
C LEU A 219 32.31 -21.99 27.94
N LYS A 220 31.63 -23.14 28.10
CA LYS A 220 31.02 -23.56 29.38
C LYS A 220 32.05 -23.69 30.51
N GLU A 221 33.19 -24.32 30.21
CA GLU A 221 34.28 -24.48 31.17
C GLU A 221 34.80 -23.11 31.65
N GLU A 222 35.00 -22.17 30.72
CA GLU A 222 35.53 -20.85 31.06
C GLU A 222 34.51 -20.00 31.84
N LEU A 223 33.24 -20.06 31.46
CA LEU A 223 32.14 -19.40 32.21
C LEU A 223 32.02 -19.92 33.62
N THR A 224 32.13 -21.24 33.81
CA THR A 224 32.10 -21.89 35.14
C THR A 224 33.27 -21.43 36.00
N LYS A 225 34.51 -21.33 35.45
CA LYS A 225 35.68 -20.80 36.18
C LYS A 225 35.46 -19.35 36.64
N ASN A 226 34.72 -18.57 35.88
CA ASN A 226 34.37 -17.19 36.21
C ASN A 226 33.09 -17.07 37.04
N SER A 227 32.59 -18.17 37.60
CA SER A 227 31.37 -18.25 38.46
C SER A 227 30.09 -17.77 37.74
N ILE A 228 30.03 -17.89 36.42
CA ILE A 228 28.86 -17.57 35.63
C ILE A 228 28.11 -18.87 35.31
N GLN A 229 26.88 -18.97 35.80
CA GLN A 229 25.97 -20.07 35.45
C GLN A 229 25.32 -19.75 34.12
N ALA A 230 25.63 -20.51 33.08
CA ALA A 230 25.12 -20.29 31.76
C ALA A 230 24.61 -21.56 31.08
N THR A 231 23.50 -21.46 30.37
CA THR A 231 23.05 -22.47 29.43
C THR A 231 23.60 -22.12 28.05
N VAL A 232 24.54 -22.94 27.55
CA VAL A 232 25.18 -22.71 26.23
C VAL A 232 24.85 -23.87 25.31
N TYR A 233 24.33 -23.56 24.11
CA TYR A 233 23.99 -24.55 23.10
C TYR A 233 24.08 -23.97 21.66
N GLY A 234 24.26 -24.87 20.69
CA GLY A 234 24.24 -24.50 19.28
C GLY A 234 22.83 -24.36 18.76
N ARG A 235 22.61 -23.33 17.95
CA ARG A 235 21.36 -23.11 17.23
C ARG A 235 21.57 -23.32 15.74
N ALA A 236 20.81 -24.22 15.12
CA ALA A 236 20.73 -24.31 13.67
C ALA A 236 20.00 -23.06 13.11
N LYS A 237 20.52 -22.50 12.04
CA LYS A 237 19.81 -21.46 11.30
C LYS A 237 18.65 -22.07 10.53
N HIS A 238 17.54 -21.34 10.46
CA HIS A 238 16.35 -21.71 9.69
C HIS A 238 16.64 -21.68 8.18
N ILE A 239 15.95 -22.52 7.41
CA ILE A 239 16.16 -22.71 5.97
C ILE A 239 15.93 -21.40 5.22
N ASP A 240 14.83 -20.69 5.51
CA ASP A 240 14.55 -19.40 4.90
C ASP A 240 15.64 -18.35 5.20
N SER A 241 16.17 -18.33 6.41
CA SER A 241 17.27 -17.41 6.78
C SER A 241 18.55 -17.68 5.99
N ILE A 242 18.83 -18.95 5.68
CA ILE A 242 19.95 -19.36 4.81
C ILE A 242 19.67 -18.90 3.37
N TYR A 243 18.49 -19.21 2.85
CA TYR A 243 18.05 -18.83 1.51
C TYR A 243 18.14 -17.32 1.26
N ARG A 244 17.62 -16.50 2.18
CA ARG A 244 17.73 -15.03 2.08
C ARG A 244 19.17 -14.55 2.03
N LYS A 245 20.07 -15.13 2.84
CA LYS A 245 21.49 -14.77 2.83
C LYS A 245 22.17 -15.17 1.51
N MET A 246 21.86 -16.36 0.98
CA MET A 246 22.35 -16.80 -0.33
C MET A 246 21.95 -15.79 -1.41
N ARG A 247 20.69 -15.36 -1.43
CA ARG A 247 20.18 -14.37 -2.40
C ARG A 247 20.81 -12.98 -2.24
N ILE A 248 20.89 -12.45 -1.01
CA ILE A 248 21.40 -11.10 -0.75
C ILE A 248 22.90 -11.01 -1.07
N ARG A 249 23.66 -12.05 -0.72
CA ARG A 249 25.12 -12.07 -0.94
C ARG A 249 25.52 -12.65 -2.28
N ASN A 250 24.58 -13.23 -3.01
CA ASN A 250 24.79 -13.94 -4.27
C ASN A 250 25.92 -14.99 -4.16
N VAL A 251 25.90 -15.77 -3.07
CA VAL A 251 26.90 -16.83 -2.81
C VAL A 251 26.18 -18.16 -2.61
N PRO A 252 26.75 -19.27 -3.07
CA PRO A 252 26.23 -20.61 -2.82
C PRO A 252 26.36 -20.99 -1.34
N MET A 253 25.60 -22.01 -0.91
CA MET A 253 25.57 -22.43 0.49
C MET A 253 26.94 -22.92 1.00
N GLU A 254 27.77 -23.48 0.12
CA GLU A 254 29.11 -23.98 0.44
C GLU A 254 30.05 -22.89 0.96
N ASP A 255 29.90 -21.68 0.43
CA ASP A 255 30.74 -20.52 0.78
C ASP A 255 30.18 -19.76 2.00
N MET A 256 29.08 -20.23 2.60
CA MET A 256 28.51 -19.65 3.80
C MET A 256 29.20 -20.14 5.06
N HIS A 257 30.12 -19.34 5.58
CA HIS A 257 30.89 -19.65 6.79
C HIS A 257 30.13 -19.38 8.11
N ASP A 258 28.95 -18.73 8.08
CA ASP A 258 28.19 -18.31 9.26
C ASP A 258 26.90 -19.13 9.48
N LEU A 259 26.94 -20.41 9.16
CA LEU A 259 25.81 -21.33 9.35
C LEU A 259 25.56 -21.69 10.83
N PHE A 260 26.50 -21.35 11.71
CA PHE A 260 26.46 -21.70 13.12
C PHE A 260 26.23 -20.48 14.01
N ALA A 261 25.29 -20.59 14.87
CA ALA A 261 25.09 -19.64 15.96
C ALA A 261 25.14 -20.38 17.31
N ILE A 262 25.86 -19.83 18.25
CA ILE A 262 25.87 -20.30 19.65
C ILE A 262 24.97 -19.36 20.45
N ARG A 263 24.13 -19.94 21.27
CA ARG A 263 23.31 -19.20 22.21
C ARG A 263 23.83 -19.42 23.61
N CYS A 264 24.08 -18.31 24.30
CA CYS A 264 24.52 -18.29 25.69
C CYS A 264 23.46 -17.55 26.54
N ILE A 265 22.82 -18.28 27.47
CA ILE A 265 21.79 -17.73 28.33
C ILE A 265 22.36 -17.67 29.74
N VAL A 266 22.30 -16.47 30.34
CA VAL A 266 22.82 -16.16 31.67
C VAL A 266 21.70 -15.55 32.53
N ASN A 267 21.97 -15.33 33.84
CA ASN A 267 20.92 -14.87 34.76
C ASN A 267 20.69 -13.37 34.73
N THR A 268 21.74 -12.56 34.58
CA THR A 268 21.66 -11.09 34.69
C THR A 268 22.24 -10.37 33.48
N GLU A 269 21.81 -9.11 33.25
CA GLU A 269 22.36 -8.26 32.19
C GLU A 269 23.88 -8.01 32.40
N ARG A 270 24.32 -7.88 33.64
CA ARG A 270 25.74 -7.72 33.96
C ARG A 270 26.54 -8.93 33.51
N GLU A 271 26.02 -10.13 33.73
CA GLU A 271 26.65 -11.36 33.26
C GLU A 271 26.70 -11.45 31.73
N CYS A 272 25.74 -10.84 30.99
CA CYS A 272 25.81 -10.77 29.52
C CYS A 272 27.08 -10.06 29.06
N TYR A 273 27.38 -8.88 29.61
CA TYR A 273 28.58 -8.12 29.26
C TYR A 273 29.87 -8.78 29.76
N HIS A 274 29.83 -9.44 30.92
CA HIS A 274 30.96 -10.23 31.40
C HIS A 274 31.25 -11.42 30.48
N THR A 275 30.22 -12.14 30.07
CA THR A 275 30.33 -13.25 29.11
C THR A 275 30.89 -12.76 27.77
N LEU A 276 30.49 -11.57 27.27
CA LEU A 276 31.05 -10.95 26.07
C LEU A 276 32.57 -10.75 26.20
N GLY A 277 33.03 -10.24 27.35
CA GLY A 277 34.45 -10.06 27.66
C GLY A 277 35.23 -11.39 27.62
N ILE A 278 34.67 -12.44 28.22
CA ILE A 278 35.24 -13.80 28.22
C ILE A 278 35.33 -14.34 26.76
N VAL A 279 34.25 -14.21 26.01
CA VAL A 279 34.21 -14.66 24.60
C VAL A 279 35.28 -13.97 23.76
N HIS A 280 35.46 -12.65 23.92
CA HIS A 280 36.46 -11.87 23.18
C HIS A 280 37.90 -12.12 23.67
N ALA A 281 38.08 -12.57 24.91
CA ALA A 281 39.38 -13.02 25.42
C ALA A 281 39.76 -14.41 24.87
N MET A 282 38.76 -15.29 24.70
CA MET A 282 38.99 -16.65 24.16
C MET A 282 39.17 -16.65 22.63
N TRP A 283 38.41 -15.82 21.92
CA TRP A 283 38.41 -15.78 20.44
C TRP A 283 38.42 -14.35 19.92
N LYS A 284 39.24 -14.14 18.89
CA LYS A 284 39.34 -12.81 18.26
C LYS A 284 38.01 -12.40 17.61
N PRO A 285 37.42 -11.22 17.96
CA PRO A 285 36.19 -10.76 17.35
C PRO A 285 36.40 -10.34 15.87
N VAL A 286 35.36 -10.52 15.06
CA VAL A 286 35.29 -10.03 13.68
C VAL A 286 34.89 -8.57 13.70
N SER A 287 35.74 -7.69 13.17
CA SER A 287 35.48 -6.24 13.12
C SER A 287 34.16 -5.91 12.42
N GLY A 288 33.38 -4.99 13.01
CA GLY A 288 32.09 -4.54 12.45
C GLY A 288 30.94 -5.55 12.55
N ARG A 289 31.11 -6.64 13.34
CA ARG A 289 30.06 -7.66 13.56
C ARG A 289 29.72 -7.79 15.05
N PHE A 290 29.53 -6.65 15.69
CA PHE A 290 29.05 -6.58 17.07
C PHE A 290 27.81 -5.68 17.12
N ASP A 291 26.73 -6.19 17.70
CA ASP A 291 25.49 -5.46 17.90
C ASP A 291 25.06 -5.58 19.38
N ASP A 292 24.83 -4.44 20.02
CA ASP A 292 24.30 -4.36 21.37
C ASP A 292 22.82 -4.03 21.35
N TYR A 293 21.98 -5.07 21.30
CA TYR A 293 20.52 -4.95 21.42
C TYR A 293 20.03 -4.97 22.86
N ILE A 294 20.93 -5.02 23.87
CA ILE A 294 20.57 -4.82 25.28
C ILE A 294 20.44 -3.32 25.53
N ALA A 295 21.47 -2.55 25.15
CA ALA A 295 21.45 -1.10 25.25
C ALA A 295 20.46 -0.45 24.28
N ASN A 296 20.35 -0.99 23.07
CA ASN A 296 19.48 -0.50 21.98
C ASN A 296 18.51 -1.58 21.51
N PRO A 297 17.41 -1.87 22.26
CA PRO A 297 16.46 -2.92 21.92
C PRO A 297 15.78 -2.68 20.57
N LYS A 298 15.55 -3.77 19.81
CA LYS A 298 14.76 -3.70 18.57
C LYS A 298 13.31 -3.26 18.85
N PRO A 299 12.58 -2.73 17.86
CA PRO A 299 11.19 -2.30 18.02
C PRO A 299 10.25 -3.38 18.52
N ASN A 300 10.51 -4.64 18.17
CA ASN A 300 9.76 -5.80 18.62
C ASN A 300 10.13 -6.29 20.05
N GLY A 301 10.91 -5.51 20.81
CA GLY A 301 11.33 -5.84 22.17
C GLY A 301 12.49 -6.84 22.27
N TYR A 302 13.10 -7.24 21.14
CA TYR A 302 14.24 -8.15 21.14
C TYR A 302 15.46 -7.52 21.79
N ARG A 303 16.07 -8.23 22.73
CA ARG A 303 17.29 -7.84 23.47
C ARG A 303 18.29 -8.99 23.47
N SER A 304 19.53 -8.74 23.08
CA SER A 304 20.64 -9.68 23.08
C SER A 304 21.95 -8.97 22.73
N LEU A 305 23.10 -9.43 23.18
CA LEU A 305 24.37 -9.08 22.57
C LEU A 305 24.65 -10.06 21.42
N HIS A 306 25.02 -9.56 20.28
CA HIS A 306 25.46 -10.37 19.14
C HIS A 306 26.91 -10.06 18.84
N THR A 307 27.74 -11.07 18.77
CA THR A 307 29.12 -10.96 18.31
C THR A 307 29.48 -12.10 17.40
N ALA A 308 30.36 -11.84 16.45
CA ALA A 308 30.97 -12.87 15.62
C ALA A 308 32.46 -12.98 15.96
N VAL A 309 32.95 -14.20 16.12
CA VAL A 309 34.35 -14.46 16.49
C VAL A 309 34.97 -15.49 15.54
N PHE A 310 36.30 -15.49 15.44
CA PHE A 310 37.06 -16.55 14.77
C PHE A 310 37.21 -17.71 15.79
N GLY A 311 36.37 -18.72 15.69
CA GLY A 311 36.35 -19.90 16.52
C GLY A 311 37.41 -20.97 16.07
N PRO A 312 37.29 -22.21 16.55
CA PRO A 312 38.15 -23.32 16.13
C PRO A 312 38.21 -23.44 14.61
N LEU A 313 39.34 -23.88 14.08
CA LEU A 313 39.60 -24.02 12.62
C LEU A 313 39.41 -22.71 11.85
N ASN A 314 39.53 -21.57 12.50
CA ASN A 314 39.37 -20.22 11.92
C ASN A 314 37.97 -20.00 11.28
N LYS A 315 36.95 -20.76 11.68
CA LYS A 315 35.57 -20.56 11.20
C LYS A 315 34.87 -19.44 11.98
N ILE A 316 34.10 -18.64 11.28
CA ILE A 316 33.33 -17.55 11.92
C ILE A 316 32.12 -18.16 12.66
N VAL A 317 32.01 -17.85 13.96
CA VAL A 317 30.90 -18.28 14.83
C VAL A 317 30.17 -17.05 15.35
N GLU A 318 28.85 -17.00 15.15
CA GLU A 318 27.98 -15.99 15.76
C GLU A 318 27.61 -16.45 17.17
N ILE A 319 27.81 -15.59 18.16
CA ILE A 319 27.45 -15.84 19.55
C ILE A 319 26.40 -14.84 19.99
N GLN A 320 25.25 -15.32 20.45
CA GLN A 320 24.14 -14.56 20.97
C GLN A 320 24.08 -14.72 22.49
N ILE A 321 24.26 -13.63 23.23
CA ILE A 321 24.30 -13.62 24.69
C ILE A 321 23.10 -12.85 25.21
N ARG A 322 22.33 -13.46 26.11
CA ARG A 322 21.12 -12.86 26.68
C ARG A 322 20.71 -13.51 28.00
N THR A 323 19.88 -12.83 28.78
CA THR A 323 19.32 -13.43 30.00
C THR A 323 18.17 -14.41 29.71
N HIS A 324 17.77 -15.20 30.68
CA HIS A 324 16.59 -16.07 30.59
C HIS A 324 15.33 -15.28 30.25
N GLN A 325 15.13 -14.10 30.86
CA GLN A 325 14.00 -13.25 30.57
C GLN A 325 14.05 -12.70 29.12
N MET A 326 15.22 -12.22 28.65
CA MET A 326 15.39 -11.78 27.28
C MET A 326 15.18 -12.92 26.28
N HIS A 327 15.60 -14.13 26.64
CA HIS A 327 15.37 -15.32 25.82
C HIS A 327 13.89 -15.61 25.66
N TYR A 328 13.15 -15.58 26.77
CA TYR A 328 11.71 -15.83 26.77
C TYR A 328 10.95 -14.78 25.93
N VAL A 329 11.26 -13.49 26.11
CA VAL A 329 10.69 -12.40 25.29
C VAL A 329 11.09 -12.53 23.82
N ALA A 330 12.34 -12.93 23.52
CA ALA A 330 12.79 -13.09 22.13
C ALA A 330 12.13 -14.26 21.39
N GLU A 331 11.67 -15.30 22.07
CA GLU A 331 10.99 -16.45 21.44
C GLU A 331 9.46 -16.22 21.33
N ASN A 332 8.84 -15.64 22.37
CA ASN A 332 7.38 -15.51 22.51
C ASN A 332 6.85 -14.09 22.21
N GLY A 333 7.74 -13.09 22.12
CA GLY A 333 7.36 -11.71 21.78
C GLY A 333 6.32 -11.13 22.73
N ILE A 334 5.25 -10.58 22.13
CA ILE A 334 4.16 -9.94 22.89
C ILE A 334 3.41 -10.93 23.80
N ALA A 335 3.41 -12.23 23.47
CA ALA A 335 2.82 -13.27 24.31
C ALA A 335 3.52 -13.34 25.68
N ALA A 336 4.83 -13.07 25.74
CA ALA A 336 5.59 -13.03 26.98
C ALA A 336 5.14 -11.92 27.94
N HIS A 337 4.67 -10.79 27.40
CA HIS A 337 4.17 -9.68 28.21
C HIS A 337 2.83 -9.98 28.88
N TRP A 338 2.04 -10.86 28.28
CA TRP A 338 0.74 -11.25 28.81
C TRP A 338 0.83 -12.02 30.13
N LEU A 339 1.76 -12.94 30.24
CA LEU A 339 2.00 -13.75 31.48
C LEU A 339 2.43 -12.91 32.67
N TYR A 340 3.23 -11.86 32.48
CA TYR A 340 3.73 -11.04 33.60
C TYR A 340 2.65 -10.10 34.17
N LYS A 341 1.47 -10.01 33.55
CA LYS A 341 0.38 -9.08 33.89
C LYS A 341 -0.90 -9.80 34.37
N GLU A 342 -0.83 -11.08 34.77
CA GLU A 342 -1.97 -11.72 35.45
C GLU A 342 -2.35 -10.91 36.70
N GLY A 343 -3.34 -10.01 36.56
CA GLY A 343 -3.88 -9.15 37.61
C GLY A 343 -3.98 -7.65 37.34
N ARG A 344 -3.52 -7.11 36.18
CA ARG A 344 -3.72 -5.70 35.83
C ARG A 344 -4.29 -5.55 34.42
N GLN A 345 -5.54 -5.13 34.36
CA GLN A 345 -6.37 -4.97 33.17
C GLN A 345 -5.95 -3.84 32.19
N GLU A 346 -4.83 -3.17 32.39
CA GLU A 346 -4.37 -2.12 31.48
C GLU A 346 -3.01 -2.47 30.87
N MET A 347 -3.03 -2.84 29.58
CA MET A 347 -1.83 -2.76 28.74
C MET A 347 -1.35 -1.30 28.77
N SER A 348 -0.09 -1.09 29.15
CA SER A 348 0.49 0.24 29.16
C SER A 348 0.31 0.87 27.77
N ARG A 349 -0.29 2.09 27.71
CA ARG A 349 -0.45 2.89 26.48
C ARG A 349 0.86 3.16 25.74
N SER A 350 1.99 2.77 26.31
CA SER A 350 3.34 3.03 25.82
C SER A 350 4.04 1.83 25.16
N ASP A 351 3.41 0.65 25.03
CA ASP A 351 4.04 -0.47 24.33
C ASP A 351 4.20 -0.15 22.83
N ARG A 352 5.44 -0.10 22.38
CA ARG A 352 5.83 0.32 21.00
C ARG A 352 5.10 -0.44 19.90
N GLN A 353 4.78 -1.72 20.12
CA GLN A 353 4.03 -2.54 19.18
C GLN A 353 2.57 -2.06 19.02
N MET A 354 1.97 -1.55 20.12
CA MET A 354 0.63 -0.97 20.08
C MET A 354 0.61 0.43 19.48
N VAL A 355 1.72 1.17 19.55
CA VAL A 355 1.86 2.47 18.85
C VAL A 355 1.81 2.25 17.35
N TRP A 356 2.60 1.31 16.82
CA TRP A 356 2.55 0.95 15.40
C TRP A 356 1.13 0.57 14.93
N LEU A 357 0.43 -0.26 15.70
CA LEU A 357 -0.93 -0.68 15.34
C LEU A 357 -1.90 0.50 15.32
N ARG A 358 -1.78 1.45 16.26
CA ARG A 358 -2.55 2.71 16.24
C ARG A 358 -2.22 3.56 15.03
N ASP A 359 -0.95 3.69 14.69
CA ASP A 359 -0.52 4.42 13.49
C ASP A 359 -1.12 3.80 12.23
N VAL A 360 -1.12 2.47 12.11
CA VAL A 360 -1.78 1.74 11.01
C VAL A 360 -3.27 2.06 10.95
N LEU A 361 -3.95 2.10 12.10
CA LEU A 361 -5.38 2.43 12.17
C LEU A 361 -5.68 3.91 11.87
N GLU A 362 -4.76 4.81 12.18
CA GLU A 362 -4.92 6.23 11.84
C GLU A 362 -4.81 6.46 10.33
N TRP A 363 -3.73 5.99 9.70
CA TRP A 363 -3.57 6.23 8.27
C TRP A 363 -4.54 5.42 7.41
N GLN A 364 -5.08 4.30 7.93
CA GLN A 364 -6.14 3.53 7.29
C GLN A 364 -7.42 4.35 7.07
N LYS A 365 -7.80 5.23 8.02
CA LYS A 365 -9.00 6.09 7.89
C LYS A 365 -8.94 7.03 6.68
N ASP A 366 -7.74 7.35 6.25
CA ASP A 366 -7.48 8.27 5.13
C ASP A 366 -7.44 7.56 3.76
N MET A 367 -7.52 6.22 3.73
CA MET A 367 -7.43 5.44 2.49
C MET A 367 -8.81 5.14 1.92
N THR A 368 -8.98 5.49 0.66
CA THR A 368 -10.21 5.23 -0.11
C THR A 368 -10.09 3.99 -1.01
N ASN A 369 -8.85 3.56 -1.34
CA ASN A 369 -8.60 2.42 -2.22
C ASN A 369 -8.12 1.20 -1.41
N PRO A 370 -8.82 0.06 -1.47
CA PRO A 370 -8.44 -1.16 -0.79
C PRO A 370 -7.03 -1.70 -1.14
N SER A 371 -6.62 -1.64 -2.40
CA SER A 371 -5.31 -2.15 -2.84
C SER A 371 -4.14 -1.37 -2.23
N ASP A 372 -4.26 -0.04 -2.08
CA ASP A 372 -3.24 0.80 -1.47
C ASP A 372 -2.99 0.41 0.00
N PHE A 373 -4.04 -0.01 0.72
CA PHE A 373 -3.92 -0.45 2.10
C PHE A 373 -2.99 -1.66 2.26
N LEU A 374 -3.18 -2.70 1.44
CA LEU A 374 -2.33 -3.89 1.50
C LEU A 374 -0.89 -3.58 1.09
N GLU A 375 -0.68 -2.74 0.08
CA GLU A 375 0.65 -2.33 -0.34
C GLU A 375 1.40 -1.62 0.79
N TYR A 376 0.75 -0.65 1.46
CA TYR A 376 1.38 0.09 2.56
C TYR A 376 1.59 -0.77 3.79
N LEU A 377 0.64 -1.66 4.10
CA LEU A 377 0.80 -2.62 5.20
C LEU A 377 2.02 -3.51 4.96
N LYS A 378 2.22 -4.01 3.74
CA LYS A 378 3.40 -4.79 3.37
C LYS A 378 4.69 -3.98 3.53
N ILE A 379 4.72 -2.74 3.03
CA ILE A 379 5.90 -1.86 3.17
C ILE A 379 6.26 -1.68 4.65
N ASP A 380 5.30 -1.38 5.52
CA ASP A 380 5.53 -1.19 6.95
C ASP A 380 5.98 -2.48 7.67
N LEU A 381 5.50 -3.65 7.23
CA LEU A 381 5.85 -4.93 7.80
C LEU A 381 7.27 -5.40 7.43
N TYR A 382 7.76 -5.07 6.23
CA TYR A 382 9.04 -5.56 5.71
C TYR A 382 10.23 -4.63 5.96
N SER A 383 10.01 -3.41 6.46
CA SER A 383 11.10 -2.45 6.65
C SER A 383 12.05 -2.86 7.78
N GLU A 384 13.36 -2.89 7.50
CA GLU A 384 14.39 -2.84 8.53
C GLU A 384 14.36 -1.44 9.16
N ASP A 385 14.52 -1.35 10.49
CA ASP A 385 14.49 -0.06 11.17
C ASP A 385 15.90 0.52 11.33
N ILE A 386 15.98 1.84 11.19
CA ILE A 386 17.13 2.66 11.55
C ILE A 386 16.80 3.51 12.80
N PHE A 387 17.84 3.89 13.52
CA PHE A 387 17.73 4.67 14.74
C PHE A 387 18.40 6.01 14.53
N VAL A 388 17.63 7.10 14.55
CA VAL A 388 18.12 8.46 14.38
C VAL A 388 17.78 9.33 15.59
N PHE A 389 18.56 10.36 15.85
CA PHE A 389 18.43 11.19 17.03
C PHE A 389 17.90 12.58 16.67
N THR A 390 17.08 13.15 17.54
CA THR A 390 16.83 14.59 17.52
C THR A 390 18.05 15.33 18.13
N PRO A 391 18.22 16.64 17.90
CA PRO A 391 19.29 17.43 18.54
C PRO A 391 19.24 17.38 20.08
N ALA A 392 18.06 17.14 20.65
CA ALA A 392 17.86 16.96 22.09
C ALA A 392 18.17 15.53 22.60
N GLY A 393 18.71 14.66 21.74
CA GLY A 393 19.07 13.28 22.10
C GLY A 393 17.90 12.29 22.14
N LYS A 394 16.68 12.69 21.72
CA LYS A 394 15.54 11.77 21.65
C LYS A 394 15.72 10.81 20.48
N LEU A 395 15.64 9.52 20.73
CA LEU A 395 15.70 8.45 19.73
C LEU A 395 14.40 8.36 18.94
N ILE A 396 14.50 8.36 17.62
CA ILE A 396 13.39 8.17 16.67
C ILE A 396 13.69 6.93 15.83
N HIS A 397 12.69 6.08 15.67
CA HIS A 397 12.75 4.86 14.84
C HIS A 397 12.13 5.16 13.48
N LEU A 398 12.81 4.78 12.42
CA LEU A 398 12.34 4.93 11.04
C LEU A 398 12.70 3.69 10.21
N PRO A 399 11.92 3.35 9.18
CA PRO A 399 12.30 2.36 8.19
C PRO A 399 13.62 2.73 7.49
N LYS A 400 14.43 1.74 7.17
CA LYS A 400 15.65 1.92 6.36
C LYS A 400 15.31 2.54 5.00
N GLY A 401 16.12 3.48 4.56
CA GLY A 401 15.88 4.29 3.37
C GLY A 401 14.95 5.48 3.60
N SER A 402 14.53 5.73 4.86
CA SER A 402 13.79 6.93 5.23
C SER A 402 14.61 8.20 5.04
N THR A 403 13.92 9.28 4.77
CA THR A 403 14.47 10.60 4.48
C THR A 403 14.19 11.58 5.63
N PRO A 404 14.79 12.77 5.63
CA PRO A 404 14.44 13.83 6.58
C PRO A 404 12.97 14.22 6.56
N LEU A 405 12.26 14.03 5.45
CA LEU A 405 10.80 14.23 5.39
C LEU A 405 10.07 13.22 6.25
N ASP A 406 10.43 11.91 6.16
CA ASP A 406 9.87 10.88 7.01
C ASP A 406 10.08 11.21 8.49
N PHE A 407 11.30 11.62 8.84
CA PHE A 407 11.66 12.04 10.19
C PHE A 407 10.81 13.24 10.67
N ALA A 408 10.59 14.25 9.81
CA ALA A 408 9.80 15.43 10.13
C ALA A 408 8.34 15.05 10.44
N PHE A 409 7.73 14.19 9.63
CA PHE A 409 6.36 13.70 9.86
C PHE A 409 6.26 12.79 11.08
N GLN A 410 7.33 12.08 11.46
CA GLN A 410 7.36 11.27 12.67
C GLN A 410 7.44 12.12 13.94
N ILE A 411 8.07 13.29 13.89
CA ILE A 411 8.06 14.24 15.01
C ILE A 411 6.68 14.83 15.21
N HIS A 412 6.13 15.49 14.18
CA HIS A 412 4.81 16.10 14.19
C HIS A 412 4.33 16.41 12.77
N SER A 413 3.02 16.31 12.52
CA SER A 413 2.44 16.60 11.21
C SER A 413 2.77 18.00 10.70
N GLU A 414 2.67 19.02 11.55
CA GLU A 414 2.99 20.42 11.19
C GLU A 414 4.46 20.63 10.83
N VAL A 415 5.37 19.94 11.54
CA VAL A 415 6.80 19.96 11.23
C VAL A 415 7.03 19.33 9.85
N GLY A 416 6.34 18.23 9.56
CA GLY A 416 6.39 17.55 8.26
C GLY A 416 5.85 18.43 7.13
N ILE A 417 4.65 19.03 7.31
CA ILE A 417 3.99 19.87 6.30
C ILE A 417 4.84 21.08 5.94
N HIS A 418 5.46 21.73 6.94
CA HIS A 418 6.26 22.93 6.76
C HIS A 418 7.76 22.66 6.63
N CYS A 419 8.17 21.43 6.34
CA CYS A 419 9.57 21.05 6.17
C CYS A 419 10.20 21.80 4.98
N ALA A 420 11.20 22.62 5.24
CA ALA A 420 11.92 23.39 4.22
C ALA A 420 13.33 22.85 3.95
N GLY A 421 13.94 22.17 4.94
CA GLY A 421 15.27 21.61 4.86
C GLY A 421 15.62 20.78 6.08
N ALA A 422 16.78 20.14 6.06
CA ALA A 422 17.28 19.39 7.20
C ALA A 422 18.79 19.52 7.36
N LYS A 423 19.26 19.48 8.61
CA LYS A 423 20.67 19.29 8.93
C LYS A 423 20.85 17.88 9.47
N ILE A 424 21.76 17.13 8.87
CA ILE A 424 22.17 15.80 9.32
C ILE A 424 23.59 15.94 9.88
N ASN A 425 23.79 15.55 11.13
CA ASN A 425 25.07 15.68 11.83
C ASN A 425 25.65 17.12 11.76
N GLY A 426 24.77 18.11 11.90
CA GLY A 426 25.13 19.54 11.86
C GLY A 426 25.34 20.12 10.46
N ARG A 427 25.25 19.33 9.39
CA ARG A 427 25.43 19.78 7.99
C ARG A 427 24.10 19.82 7.25
N LEU A 428 23.84 20.92 6.53
CA LEU A 428 22.67 21.03 5.66
C LEU A 428 22.74 19.97 4.55
N GLN A 429 21.68 19.18 4.42
CA GLN A 429 21.56 18.08 3.43
C GLN A 429 20.24 18.17 2.65
N PRO A 430 20.19 17.66 1.42
CA PRO A 430 18.96 17.56 0.65
C PRO A 430 17.89 16.71 1.37
N LEU A 431 16.60 17.03 1.18
CA LEU A 431 15.49 16.25 1.73
C LEU A 431 15.37 14.83 1.14
N SER A 432 16.10 14.54 0.06
CA SER A 432 16.19 13.20 -0.56
C SER A 432 17.29 12.32 0.01
N THR A 433 18.10 12.84 0.96
CA THR A 433 19.20 12.07 1.58
C THR A 433 18.63 10.93 2.43
N GLU A 434 19.13 9.71 2.23
CA GLU A 434 18.75 8.58 3.08
C GLU A 434 19.45 8.66 4.44
N LEU A 435 18.66 8.54 5.50
CA LEU A 435 19.16 8.57 6.87
C LEU A 435 19.81 7.23 7.26
N GLN A 436 20.85 7.32 8.09
CA GLN A 436 21.57 6.16 8.61
C GLN A 436 21.40 6.05 10.13
N THR A 437 21.58 4.84 10.65
CA THR A 437 21.57 4.64 12.12
C THR A 437 22.69 5.46 12.76
N GLY A 438 22.33 6.23 13.79
CA GLY A 438 23.24 7.10 14.52
C GLY A 438 23.21 8.58 14.07
N ASP A 439 22.52 8.90 12.96
CA ASP A 439 22.41 10.28 12.51
C ASP A 439 21.64 11.15 13.50
N SER A 440 22.13 12.38 13.71
CA SER A 440 21.42 13.44 14.42
C SER A 440 20.75 14.36 13.40
N VAL A 441 19.42 14.48 13.46
CA VAL A 441 18.60 15.16 12.43
C VAL A 441 17.89 16.36 13.04
N GLU A 442 18.15 17.56 12.50
CA GLU A 442 17.48 18.82 12.81
C GLU A 442 16.63 19.26 11.60
N ILE A 443 15.31 19.44 11.79
CA ILE A 443 14.41 19.88 10.73
C ILE A 443 14.29 21.40 10.74
N ILE A 444 14.43 22.00 9.56
CA ILE A 444 14.23 23.43 9.33
C ILE A 444 12.85 23.61 8.75
N THR A 445 12.00 24.37 9.43
CA THR A 445 10.62 24.63 9.00
C THR A 445 10.46 26.04 8.42
N ASN A 446 9.54 26.17 7.44
CA ASN A 446 9.10 27.46 6.90
C ASN A 446 7.59 27.44 6.73
N PRO A 447 6.82 28.36 7.37
CA PRO A 447 5.36 28.39 7.28
C PRO A 447 4.81 28.51 5.85
N ASN A 448 5.57 29.12 4.94
CA ASN A 448 5.19 29.29 3.53
C ASN A 448 5.49 28.05 2.67
N ARG A 449 6.19 27.06 3.22
CA ARG A 449 6.47 25.81 2.50
C ARG A 449 5.31 24.85 2.70
N THR A 450 4.90 24.20 1.60
CA THR A 450 3.79 23.24 1.60
C THR A 450 4.17 21.98 0.84
N PRO A 451 3.56 20.84 1.15
CA PRO A 451 3.81 19.59 0.45
C PRO A 451 3.55 19.68 -1.05
N SER A 452 4.40 19.02 -1.83
CA SER A 452 4.25 18.86 -3.28
C SER A 452 4.09 17.38 -3.65
N HIS A 453 3.62 17.08 -4.86
CA HIS A 453 3.55 15.71 -5.37
C HIS A 453 4.91 15.01 -5.41
N ASP A 454 6.01 15.75 -5.59
CA ASP A 454 7.36 15.19 -5.59
C ASP A 454 7.78 14.65 -4.23
N TRP A 455 7.22 15.16 -3.13
CA TRP A 455 7.48 14.62 -1.80
C TRP A 455 7.04 13.17 -1.66
N LEU A 456 5.99 12.76 -2.37
CA LEU A 456 5.52 11.36 -2.39
C LEU A 456 6.56 10.38 -2.94
N LYS A 457 7.49 10.85 -3.78
CA LYS A 457 8.60 10.05 -4.32
C LYS A 457 9.76 9.93 -3.33
N LEU A 458 9.89 10.89 -2.42
CA LEU A 458 10.99 10.97 -1.46
C LEU A 458 10.71 10.16 -0.19
N VAL A 459 9.45 10.17 0.29
CA VAL A 459 9.08 9.52 1.54
C VAL A 459 8.95 8.00 1.40
N LYS A 460 9.37 7.29 2.45
CA LYS A 460 9.26 5.83 2.56
C LYS A 460 8.17 5.39 3.52
N THR A 461 7.91 6.17 4.58
CA THR A 461 6.91 5.80 5.58
C THR A 461 5.49 5.97 5.07
N SER A 462 4.62 5.02 5.40
CA SER A 462 3.17 5.07 5.11
C SER A 462 2.53 6.29 5.75
N GLN A 463 2.95 6.65 6.97
CA GLN A 463 2.48 7.80 7.71
C GLN A 463 2.75 9.12 6.97
N ALA A 464 4.00 9.38 6.56
CA ALA A 464 4.34 10.58 5.80
C ALA A 464 3.57 10.64 4.47
N ARG A 465 3.50 9.52 3.77
CA ARG A 465 2.81 9.40 2.47
C ARG A 465 1.32 9.67 2.60
N SER A 466 0.65 9.10 3.60
CA SER A 466 -0.78 9.32 3.88
C SER A 466 -1.04 10.79 4.22
N ARG A 467 -0.25 11.39 5.13
CA ARG A 467 -0.40 12.81 5.53
C ARG A 467 -0.17 13.77 4.37
N ILE A 468 0.83 13.52 3.52
CA ILE A 468 1.08 14.32 2.31
C ILE A 468 -0.11 14.20 1.34
N ARG A 469 -0.62 12.98 1.07
CA ARG A 469 -1.79 12.79 0.19
C ARG A 469 -3.03 13.50 0.72
N ARG A 470 -3.29 13.38 2.02
CA ARG A 470 -4.41 14.06 2.68
C ARG A 470 -4.31 15.57 2.52
N TRP A 471 -3.13 16.14 2.77
CA TRP A 471 -2.89 17.57 2.61
C TRP A 471 -3.11 18.02 1.16
N LEU A 472 -2.53 17.28 0.18
CA LEU A 472 -2.69 17.58 -1.24
C LEU A 472 -4.15 17.50 -1.70
N LYS A 473 -4.90 16.50 -1.21
CA LYS A 473 -6.34 16.35 -1.49
C LYS A 473 -7.14 17.53 -0.91
N GLN A 474 -6.86 17.92 0.33
CA GLN A 474 -7.54 19.03 0.99
C GLN A 474 -7.20 20.37 0.31
N ALA A 475 -5.93 20.64 0.03
CA ALA A 475 -5.50 21.84 -0.68
C ALA A 475 -6.07 21.89 -2.11
N GLY A 476 -6.17 20.75 -2.78
CA GLY A 476 -6.85 20.62 -4.07
C GLY A 476 -8.35 20.90 -3.98
N PHE A 477 -9.01 20.38 -2.93
CA PHE A 477 -10.42 20.63 -2.67
C PHE A 477 -10.68 22.12 -2.39
N GLU A 478 -9.94 22.75 -1.48
CA GLU A 478 -10.06 24.18 -1.17
C GLU A 478 -9.84 25.06 -2.39
N ARG A 479 -8.84 24.73 -3.23
CA ARG A 479 -8.60 25.42 -4.48
C ARG A 479 -9.79 25.26 -5.46
N SER A 480 -10.36 24.04 -5.53
CA SER A 480 -11.54 23.78 -6.35
C SER A 480 -12.77 24.53 -5.83
N VAL A 481 -12.96 24.62 -4.52
CA VAL A 481 -14.05 25.43 -3.91
C VAL A 481 -13.89 26.91 -4.27
N ALA A 482 -12.70 27.49 -4.08
CA ALA A 482 -12.43 28.88 -4.39
C ALA A 482 -12.68 29.18 -5.89
N LEU A 483 -12.21 28.30 -6.76
CA LEU A 483 -12.41 28.41 -8.20
C LEU A 483 -13.88 28.25 -8.59
N GLY A 484 -14.59 27.29 -7.99
CA GLY A 484 -16.03 27.09 -8.21
C GLY A 484 -16.84 28.31 -7.80
N LYS A 485 -16.49 28.91 -6.65
CA LYS A 485 -17.10 30.16 -6.19
C LYS A 485 -16.89 31.29 -7.21
N GLU A 486 -15.65 31.49 -7.68
CA GLU A 486 -15.35 32.48 -8.72
C GLU A 486 -16.15 32.24 -10.02
N ILE A 487 -16.26 30.97 -10.45
CA ILE A 487 -17.04 30.60 -11.65
C ILE A 487 -18.51 30.93 -11.47
N VAL A 488 -19.10 30.58 -10.32
CA VAL A 488 -20.52 30.85 -10.00
C VAL A 488 -20.77 32.35 -9.93
N GLU A 489 -19.96 33.10 -9.16
CA GLU A 489 -20.08 34.54 -9.03
C GLU A 489 -19.98 35.27 -10.38
N ARG A 490 -19.02 34.85 -11.21
CA ARG A 490 -18.88 35.42 -12.55
C ARG A 490 -20.09 35.12 -13.43
N LYS A 491 -20.63 33.89 -13.38
CA LYS A 491 -21.78 33.51 -14.19
C LYS A 491 -23.05 34.24 -13.75
N LEU A 492 -23.28 34.36 -12.45
CA LEU A 492 -24.37 35.16 -11.87
C LEU A 492 -24.28 36.63 -12.31
N LYS A 493 -23.08 37.21 -12.30
CA LYS A 493 -22.86 38.59 -12.76
C LYS A 493 -23.14 38.78 -14.27
N GLU A 494 -22.76 37.79 -15.08
CA GLU A 494 -23.06 37.78 -16.52
C GLU A 494 -24.57 37.80 -16.77
N GLU A 495 -25.34 37.03 -15.99
CA GLU A 495 -26.82 36.93 -16.09
C GLU A 495 -27.56 37.99 -15.22
N ARG A 496 -26.84 38.94 -14.60
CA ARG A 496 -27.36 39.97 -13.71
C ARG A 496 -28.14 39.46 -12.50
N LEU A 497 -27.83 38.27 -12.04
CA LEU A 497 -28.44 37.64 -10.90
C LEU A 497 -27.59 37.88 -9.62
N LYS A 498 -28.29 37.86 -8.45
CA LYS A 498 -27.60 37.93 -7.14
C LYS A 498 -27.22 36.53 -6.68
N MET A 499 -26.14 36.45 -5.91
CA MET A 499 -25.78 35.21 -5.25
C MET A 499 -26.89 34.77 -4.29
N PRO A 500 -27.42 33.55 -4.39
CA PRO A 500 -28.39 33.02 -3.41
C PRO A 500 -27.81 33.03 -2.01
N ASP A 501 -28.68 33.13 -1.00
CA ASP A 501 -28.28 32.97 0.38
C ASP A 501 -27.83 31.53 0.68
N GLY A 502 -27.19 31.32 1.85
CA GLY A 502 -26.59 30.03 2.21
C GLY A 502 -27.61 28.88 2.22
N ASP A 503 -28.81 29.12 2.74
CA ASP A 503 -29.83 28.08 2.87
C ASP A 503 -30.41 27.69 1.50
N THR A 504 -30.64 28.64 0.64
CA THR A 504 -31.07 28.41 -0.75
C THR A 504 -30.02 27.69 -1.54
N LEU A 505 -28.75 28.07 -1.42
CA LEU A 505 -27.61 27.41 -2.11
C LEU A 505 -27.38 25.98 -1.62
N LEU A 506 -27.61 25.72 -0.31
CA LEU A 506 -27.57 24.37 0.24
C LEU A 506 -28.74 23.53 -0.33
N GLY A 507 -29.93 24.09 -0.46
CA GLY A 507 -31.07 23.42 -1.11
C GLY A 507 -30.76 23.02 -2.55
N TYR A 508 -30.09 23.88 -3.33
CA TYR A 508 -29.66 23.56 -4.69
C TYR A 508 -28.52 22.49 -4.68
N ALA A 509 -27.62 22.53 -3.71
CA ALA A 509 -26.59 21.51 -3.56
C ALA A 509 -27.21 20.12 -3.35
N GLN A 510 -28.21 20.01 -2.47
CA GLN A 510 -28.92 18.75 -2.20
C GLN A 510 -29.68 18.23 -3.42
N GLN A 511 -30.33 19.11 -4.20
CA GLN A 511 -30.98 18.73 -5.47
C GLN A 511 -29.99 18.21 -6.52
N LEU A 512 -28.71 18.58 -6.40
CA LEU A 512 -27.62 18.14 -7.27
C LEU A 512 -26.77 17.02 -6.65
N ASP A 513 -27.31 16.27 -5.69
CA ASP A 513 -26.65 15.16 -4.98
C ASP A 513 -25.35 15.56 -4.26
N LYS A 514 -25.28 16.79 -3.73
CA LYS A 514 -24.17 17.28 -2.91
C LYS A 514 -24.60 17.54 -1.49
N LYS A 515 -23.79 17.12 -0.53
CA LYS A 515 -24.13 17.23 0.89
C LYS A 515 -23.89 18.63 1.44
N THR A 516 -22.92 19.36 0.89
CA THR A 516 -22.55 20.70 1.34
C THR A 516 -22.37 21.66 0.17
N ILE A 517 -22.38 22.97 0.49
CA ILE A 517 -22.13 24.03 -0.49
C ILE A 517 -20.71 23.92 -1.05
N GLU A 518 -19.74 23.57 -0.20
CA GLU A 518 -18.34 23.38 -0.60
C GLU A 518 -18.19 22.22 -1.59
N GLU A 519 -18.93 21.12 -1.40
CA GLU A 519 -18.95 20.00 -2.36
C GLU A 519 -19.54 20.41 -3.71
N LEU A 520 -20.59 21.24 -3.72
CA LEU A 520 -21.16 21.79 -4.95
C LEU A 520 -20.15 22.69 -5.66
N LEU A 521 -19.55 23.65 -4.94
CA LEU A 521 -18.56 24.56 -5.48
C LEU A 521 -17.31 23.82 -5.95
N ALA A 522 -16.82 22.83 -5.19
CA ALA A 522 -15.69 22.00 -5.61
C ALA A 522 -15.99 21.20 -6.88
N ALA A 523 -17.20 20.66 -7.02
CA ALA A 523 -17.62 19.94 -8.22
C ALA A 523 -17.66 20.87 -9.46
N ILE A 524 -18.09 22.13 -9.28
CA ILE A 524 -18.06 23.14 -10.33
C ILE A 524 -16.63 23.58 -10.64
N GLY A 525 -15.81 23.84 -9.63
CA GLY A 525 -14.44 24.31 -9.78
C GLY A 525 -13.49 23.27 -10.35
N SER A 526 -13.67 21.97 -10.00
CA SER A 526 -12.96 20.87 -10.63
C SER A 526 -13.46 20.53 -12.03
N GLY A 527 -14.63 21.08 -12.42
CA GLY A 527 -15.28 20.80 -13.69
C GLY A 527 -16.03 19.46 -13.73
N ALA A 528 -16.15 18.75 -12.62
CA ALA A 528 -16.95 17.53 -12.52
C ALA A 528 -18.46 17.83 -12.77
N MET A 529 -18.86 19.08 -12.55
CA MET A 529 -20.21 19.57 -12.85
C MET A 529 -20.15 20.93 -13.56
N GLY A 530 -20.90 21.07 -14.62
CA GLY A 530 -21.06 22.36 -15.32
C GLY A 530 -21.89 23.35 -14.51
N VAL A 531 -21.45 24.61 -14.41
CA VAL A 531 -22.19 25.69 -13.71
C VAL A 531 -23.61 25.89 -14.23
N GLY A 532 -23.88 25.55 -15.48
CA GLY A 532 -25.21 25.65 -16.12
C GLY A 532 -26.28 24.83 -15.36
N LYS A 533 -25.94 23.70 -14.73
CA LYS A 533 -26.89 22.93 -13.92
C LYS A 533 -27.36 23.70 -12.68
N LEU A 534 -26.48 24.45 -12.04
CA LEU A 534 -26.85 25.32 -10.94
C LEU A 534 -27.66 26.52 -11.42
N MET A 535 -27.25 27.12 -12.55
CA MET A 535 -27.98 28.29 -13.14
C MET A 535 -29.41 27.93 -13.50
N THR A 536 -29.69 26.73 -14.03
CA THR A 536 -31.07 26.29 -14.34
C THR A 536 -31.94 26.15 -13.11
N LEU A 537 -31.39 25.93 -11.91
CA LEU A 537 -32.13 25.89 -10.65
C LEU A 537 -32.36 27.29 -10.09
N ILE A 538 -31.43 28.22 -10.32
CA ILE A 538 -31.54 29.60 -9.85
C ILE A 538 -32.56 30.36 -10.68
N GLU A 539 -32.61 30.16 -11.99
CA GLU A 539 -33.55 30.78 -12.89
C GLU A 539 -34.07 29.78 -13.95
N PRO A 540 -35.24 29.16 -13.72
CA PRO A 540 -35.78 28.12 -14.60
C PRO A 540 -36.09 28.57 -16.05
N ALA A 541 -36.10 29.88 -16.29
CA ALA A 541 -36.42 30.47 -17.61
C ALA A 541 -35.23 30.67 -18.55
N LEU A 542 -33.99 30.32 -18.10
CA LEU A 542 -32.80 30.40 -18.95
C LEU A 542 -32.69 29.15 -19.83
N GLU A 543 -33.42 29.15 -20.97
CA GLU A 543 -33.13 28.21 -22.06
C GLU A 543 -31.79 28.60 -22.73
N PRO A 544 -30.93 27.61 -23.02
CA PRO A 544 -29.63 27.89 -23.67
C PRO A 544 -29.87 28.43 -25.11
N GLU A 545 -29.26 29.58 -25.43
CA GLU A 545 -29.25 30.13 -26.79
C GLU A 545 -28.87 29.06 -27.82
N GLU A 546 -29.66 28.99 -28.88
CA GLU A 546 -29.50 28.03 -29.97
C GLU A 546 -28.16 28.19 -30.69
N THR A 547 -27.21 27.32 -30.38
CA THR A 547 -26.04 27.11 -31.25
C THR A 547 -26.49 26.36 -32.51
N GLY A 548 -26.04 26.79 -33.69
CA GLY A 548 -26.39 26.19 -34.99
C GLY A 548 -26.15 24.67 -35.04
N PHE A 549 -26.80 23.97 -35.96
CA PHE A 549 -26.83 22.50 -36.05
C PHE A 549 -25.47 21.82 -35.94
N VAL A 550 -24.41 22.39 -36.51
CA VAL A 550 -23.02 21.89 -36.45
C VAL A 550 -22.42 22.04 -35.04
N GLY A 551 -22.76 23.10 -34.29
CA GLY A 551 -22.32 23.31 -32.91
C GLY A 551 -22.88 22.28 -31.94
N ARG A 552 -24.16 21.90 -32.10
CA ARG A 552 -24.86 20.89 -31.29
C ARG A 552 -24.31 19.47 -31.45
N VAL A 553 -23.90 19.11 -32.68
CA VAL A 553 -23.28 17.79 -32.95
C VAL A 553 -21.91 17.66 -32.29
N ILE A 554 -21.11 18.73 -32.25
CA ILE A 554 -19.77 18.74 -31.69
C ILE A 554 -19.81 18.70 -30.12
N GLU A 555 -20.77 19.37 -29.46
CA GLU A 555 -20.90 19.36 -28.01
C GLU A 555 -21.39 18.03 -27.43
N ARG A 556 -22.27 17.31 -28.16
CA ARG A 556 -22.75 15.98 -27.69
C ARG A 556 -21.70 14.85 -27.72
N ILE A 557 -20.60 15.04 -28.47
CA ILE A 557 -19.59 13.98 -28.67
C ILE A 557 -18.34 14.21 -27.80
N ARG A 558 -18.27 15.29 -27.02
CA ARG A 558 -17.15 15.62 -26.11
C ARG A 558 -17.15 14.89 -24.79
N GLY A 559 -17.50 13.59 -24.77
CA GLY A 559 -17.33 12.71 -23.64
C GLY A 559 -15.86 12.33 -23.43
N SER A 560 -15.33 12.68 -22.29
CA SER A 560 -13.96 12.50 -21.85
C SER A 560 -13.61 11.03 -21.56
N LYS A 561 -12.97 10.34 -22.51
CA LYS A 561 -12.24 9.06 -22.22
C LYS A 561 -11.10 8.94 -23.23
N GLY A 562 -9.85 8.71 -22.77
CA GLY A 562 -8.75 8.35 -23.68
C GLY A 562 -7.41 9.07 -23.47
N ILE A 563 -7.16 9.70 -22.33
CA ILE A 563 -5.86 10.30 -21.99
C ILE A 563 -5.47 9.92 -20.57
N LYS A 564 -4.20 9.49 -20.39
CA LYS A 564 -3.53 9.41 -19.10
C LYS A 564 -2.71 10.66 -18.87
N VAL A 565 -2.95 11.30 -17.74
CA VAL A 565 -2.13 12.42 -17.24
C VAL A 565 -1.22 11.85 -16.17
N HIS A 566 0.09 11.87 -16.37
CA HIS A 566 1.04 11.36 -15.38
C HIS A 566 0.92 12.13 -14.07
N GLY A 567 0.44 11.42 -13.01
CA GLY A 567 0.36 11.93 -11.64
C GLY A 567 -0.93 12.62 -11.22
N LEU A 568 -2.02 12.59 -12.04
CA LEU A 568 -3.28 13.26 -11.73
C LEU A 568 -4.48 12.45 -12.26
N ASP A 569 -5.00 11.54 -11.46
CA ASP A 569 -6.08 10.62 -11.87
C ASP A 569 -7.49 11.27 -11.95
N ASP A 570 -7.70 12.51 -11.43
CA ASP A 570 -9.01 13.15 -11.32
C ASP A 570 -9.09 14.56 -11.92
N MET A 571 -8.20 14.97 -12.84
CA MET A 571 -8.31 16.26 -13.49
C MET A 571 -9.08 16.19 -14.80
N MET A 572 -10.09 17.08 -14.96
CA MET A 572 -10.76 17.26 -16.25
C MET A 572 -9.78 17.81 -17.28
N PHE A 573 -9.69 17.11 -18.40
CA PHE A 573 -8.94 17.59 -19.55
C PHE A 573 -9.90 17.96 -20.69
N ARG A 574 -9.47 18.92 -21.49
CA ARG A 574 -10.18 19.39 -22.67
C ARG A 574 -9.24 19.45 -23.86
N PHE A 575 -9.65 18.91 -24.97
CA PHE A 575 -8.92 19.10 -26.21
C PHE A 575 -8.99 20.56 -26.68
N ALA A 576 -7.83 21.13 -27.01
CA ALA A 576 -7.73 22.50 -27.45
C ALA A 576 -8.43 22.70 -28.80
N GLY A 577 -9.32 23.69 -28.86
CA GLY A 577 -10.06 24.00 -30.11
C GLY A 577 -9.19 24.49 -31.27
N CYS A 578 -7.99 25.01 -30.98
CA CYS A 578 -7.05 25.53 -32.00
C CYS A 578 -6.36 24.43 -32.83
N CYS A 579 -6.12 23.22 -32.24
CA CYS A 579 -5.38 22.16 -32.92
C CYS A 579 -6.09 20.79 -32.91
N GLN A 580 -7.10 20.58 -32.04
CA GLN A 580 -7.94 19.40 -31.98
C GLN A 580 -7.15 18.09 -32.09
N PRO A 581 -6.29 17.74 -31.09
CA PRO A 581 -5.40 16.57 -31.17
C PRO A 581 -6.20 15.26 -31.29
N ILE A 582 -5.62 14.30 -32.03
CA ILE A 582 -6.18 12.94 -32.22
C ILE A 582 -5.13 11.88 -31.86
N PRO A 583 -5.52 10.63 -31.54
CA PRO A 583 -4.58 9.57 -31.19
C PRO A 583 -3.54 9.30 -32.26
N GLY A 584 -2.29 9.21 -31.85
CA GLY A 584 -1.12 9.07 -32.72
C GLY A 584 -0.40 10.38 -33.04
N GLU A 585 -0.91 11.52 -32.53
CA GLU A 585 -0.18 12.80 -32.55
C GLU A 585 0.52 13.00 -31.19
N ASP A 586 1.69 13.65 -31.22
CA ASP A 586 2.38 14.09 -30.02
C ASP A 586 1.57 15.20 -29.35
N ILE A 587 1.31 15.04 -28.04
CA ILE A 587 0.46 15.93 -27.25
C ILE A 587 1.18 16.52 -26.05
N VAL A 588 0.74 17.70 -25.63
CA VAL A 588 1.21 18.41 -24.45
C VAL A 588 0.02 18.99 -23.71
N GLY A 589 0.00 18.87 -22.37
CA GLY A 589 -1.02 19.45 -21.52
C GLY A 589 -0.57 20.78 -20.92
N PHE A 590 -1.51 21.72 -20.76
CA PHE A 590 -1.30 22.95 -20.01
C PHE A 590 -2.41 23.15 -19.00
N ILE A 591 -2.04 23.41 -17.75
CA ILE A 591 -3.00 23.78 -16.70
C ILE A 591 -3.60 25.14 -17.05
N THR A 592 -4.91 25.17 -17.25
CA THR A 592 -5.66 26.40 -17.51
C THR A 592 -6.32 26.93 -16.25
N ARG A 593 -6.35 28.26 -16.07
CA ARG A 593 -7.05 28.89 -14.95
C ARG A 593 -8.55 28.64 -15.10
N GLY A 594 -9.11 27.73 -14.29
CA GLY A 594 -10.55 27.49 -14.18
C GLY A 594 -11.17 26.51 -15.18
N ARG A 595 -10.41 25.78 -16.00
CA ARG A 595 -10.96 24.84 -17.00
C ARG A 595 -10.23 23.49 -17.08
N GLY A 596 -9.48 23.12 -16.05
CA GLY A 596 -8.69 21.88 -16.04
C GLY A 596 -7.46 21.95 -16.95
N VAL A 597 -7.06 20.81 -17.53
CA VAL A 597 -5.91 20.71 -18.43
C VAL A 597 -6.37 20.86 -19.88
N SER A 598 -5.77 21.80 -20.62
CA SER A 598 -5.95 21.92 -22.06
C SER A 598 -4.91 21.08 -22.79
N ILE A 599 -5.36 20.12 -23.59
CA ILE A 599 -4.49 19.23 -24.37
C ILE A 599 -4.30 19.80 -25.77
N HIS A 600 -3.06 20.08 -26.12
CA HIS A 600 -2.66 20.57 -27.44
C HIS A 600 -1.78 19.55 -28.15
N ARG A 601 -1.67 19.65 -29.43
CA ARG A 601 -0.60 19.02 -30.20
C ARG A 601 0.73 19.69 -29.85
N ALA A 602 1.81 18.92 -29.78
CA ALA A 602 3.14 19.46 -29.47
C ALA A 602 3.64 20.51 -30.46
N ASP A 603 3.21 20.40 -31.73
CA ASP A 603 3.54 21.33 -32.83
C ASP A 603 2.57 22.52 -32.95
N CYS A 604 1.63 22.68 -32.03
CA CYS A 604 0.66 23.77 -32.06
C CYS A 604 1.33 25.10 -31.69
N THR A 605 1.14 26.13 -32.53
CA THR A 605 1.71 27.48 -32.29
C THR A 605 1.29 28.07 -30.94
N VAL A 606 0.04 27.80 -30.51
CA VAL A 606 -0.45 28.23 -29.16
C VAL A 606 0.26 27.48 -28.06
N ALA A 607 0.49 26.18 -28.23
CA ALA A 607 1.20 25.37 -27.25
C ALA A 607 2.66 25.80 -27.11
N ILE A 608 3.33 26.07 -28.23
CA ILE A 608 4.73 26.56 -28.24
C ILE A 608 4.81 27.90 -27.50
N SER A 609 3.91 28.85 -27.84
CA SER A 609 3.87 30.15 -27.15
C SER A 609 3.56 30.02 -25.64
N LEU A 610 2.67 29.12 -25.24
CA LEU A 610 2.38 28.84 -23.82
C LEU A 610 3.57 28.20 -23.08
N GLN A 611 4.33 27.35 -23.76
CA GLN A 611 5.53 26.74 -23.20
C GLN A 611 6.63 27.79 -22.97
N GLU A 612 6.76 28.80 -23.83
CA GLU A 612 7.72 29.88 -23.66
C GLU A 612 7.30 30.87 -22.56
N GLN A 613 6.00 31.17 -22.45
CA GLN A 613 5.49 32.21 -21.53
C GLN A 613 5.20 31.70 -20.12
N ALA A 614 4.88 30.40 -19.94
CA ALA A 614 4.50 29.82 -18.67
C ALA A 614 4.90 28.33 -18.59
N PRO A 615 6.21 28.01 -18.57
CA PRO A 615 6.70 26.63 -18.58
C PRO A 615 6.23 25.83 -17.36
N GLU A 616 5.96 26.48 -16.23
CA GLU A 616 5.47 25.85 -14.99
C GLU A 616 4.04 25.29 -15.11
N ARG A 617 3.32 25.65 -16.18
CA ARG A 617 1.93 25.18 -16.44
C ARG A 617 1.90 23.95 -17.34
N LYS A 618 3.03 23.53 -17.88
CA LYS A 618 3.17 22.36 -18.74
C LYS A 618 3.02 21.08 -17.92
N ILE A 619 2.29 20.11 -18.47
CA ILE A 619 2.12 18.76 -17.93
C ILE A 619 2.39 17.74 -19.03
N ASP A 620 3.08 16.68 -18.70
CA ASP A 620 3.26 15.55 -19.59
C ASP A 620 1.98 14.70 -19.62
N VAL A 621 1.49 14.46 -20.83
CA VAL A 621 0.26 13.72 -21.10
C VAL A 621 0.51 12.68 -22.19
N SER A 622 -0.17 11.53 -22.08
CA SER A 622 -0.09 10.48 -23.08
C SER A 622 -1.48 9.97 -23.48
N TRP A 623 -1.59 9.41 -24.68
CA TRP A 623 -2.82 8.79 -25.13
C TRP A 623 -3.05 7.46 -24.40
N ASP A 624 -4.26 7.27 -23.86
CA ASP A 624 -4.76 6.01 -23.34
C ASP A 624 -5.96 5.57 -24.17
N THR A 625 -5.67 5.03 -25.35
CA THR A 625 -6.72 4.63 -26.30
C THR A 625 -7.16 3.19 -26.05
N ALA A 626 -8.35 3.02 -25.49
CA ALA A 626 -9.05 1.73 -25.58
C ALA A 626 -9.46 1.49 -27.04
N LYS A 627 -9.33 0.25 -27.56
CA LYS A 627 -9.77 -0.11 -28.92
C LYS A 627 -11.25 0.24 -29.11
N GLY A 628 -11.56 1.06 -30.12
CA GLY A 628 -12.94 1.38 -30.51
C GLY A 628 -13.39 2.83 -30.29
N GLN A 629 -12.53 3.74 -29.84
CA GLN A 629 -12.88 5.17 -29.73
C GLN A 629 -12.77 5.89 -31.07
N SER A 630 -13.79 6.72 -31.42
CA SER A 630 -13.79 7.59 -32.59
C SER A 630 -13.65 9.05 -32.19
N PHE A 631 -12.90 9.80 -33.01
CA PHE A 631 -12.63 11.24 -32.86
C PHE A 631 -13.18 11.99 -34.06
N VAL A 632 -13.64 13.21 -33.84
CA VAL A 632 -14.25 14.01 -34.91
C VAL A 632 -13.24 15.02 -35.43
N VAL A 633 -13.01 15.00 -36.72
CA VAL A 633 -12.09 15.91 -37.41
C VAL A 633 -12.84 16.69 -38.51
N ARG A 634 -12.51 17.97 -38.62
CA ARG A 634 -13.02 18.83 -39.71
C ARG A 634 -12.00 18.88 -40.84
N LEU A 635 -12.45 18.62 -42.04
CA LEU A 635 -11.69 18.75 -43.29
C LEU A 635 -12.19 19.93 -44.08
N GLU A 636 -11.29 20.77 -44.55
CA GLU A 636 -11.57 21.83 -45.54
C GLU A 636 -11.06 21.39 -46.89
N MET A 637 -11.88 21.56 -47.92
CA MET A 637 -11.58 21.16 -49.29
C MET A 637 -11.86 22.30 -50.24
N VAL A 638 -10.98 22.47 -51.22
CA VAL A 638 -11.22 23.33 -52.41
C VAL A 638 -11.28 22.40 -53.60
N VAL A 639 -12.38 22.46 -54.34
CA VAL A 639 -12.67 21.54 -55.42
C VAL A 639 -13.19 22.32 -56.65
N GLU A 640 -13.12 21.72 -57.82
CA GLU A 640 -13.80 22.23 -59.00
C GLU A 640 -15.32 22.14 -58.87
N ASP A 641 -16.07 23.19 -59.19
CA ASP A 641 -17.54 23.15 -59.19
C ASP A 641 -18.04 22.34 -60.37
N ARG A 642 -18.36 21.05 -60.11
CA ARG A 642 -18.89 20.13 -61.13
C ARG A 642 -19.99 19.22 -60.57
N LYS A 643 -20.85 18.75 -61.52
CA LYS A 643 -21.89 17.76 -61.15
C LYS A 643 -21.30 16.55 -60.46
N ASN A 644 -21.99 16.09 -59.41
CA ASN A 644 -21.63 14.88 -58.62
C ASN A 644 -20.36 15.01 -57.72
N MET A 645 -19.74 16.18 -57.59
CA MET A 645 -18.53 16.35 -56.77
C MET A 645 -18.76 15.94 -55.32
N LEU A 646 -19.86 16.37 -54.69
CA LEU A 646 -20.20 15.99 -53.32
C LEU A 646 -20.35 14.45 -53.15
N ARG A 647 -21.01 13.78 -54.13
CA ARG A 647 -21.16 12.32 -54.13
C ARG A 647 -19.80 11.63 -54.21
N ASP A 648 -18.92 12.06 -55.12
CA ASP A 648 -17.63 11.46 -55.35
C ASP A 648 -16.72 11.59 -54.10
N ILE A 649 -16.76 12.73 -53.42
CA ILE A 649 -16.04 12.97 -52.15
C ILE A 649 -16.60 12.10 -51.03
N THR A 650 -17.93 12.08 -50.84
CA THR A 650 -18.55 11.29 -49.77
C THR A 650 -18.32 9.78 -49.99
N GLN A 651 -18.33 9.33 -51.24
CA GLN A 651 -18.00 7.94 -51.58
C GLN A 651 -16.52 7.62 -51.32
N ALA A 652 -15.59 8.53 -51.62
CA ALA A 652 -14.18 8.36 -51.31
C ALA A 652 -13.94 8.26 -49.78
N ILE A 653 -14.63 9.08 -48.98
CA ILE A 653 -14.60 9.04 -47.54
C ILE A 653 -15.20 7.72 -47.01
N ALA A 654 -16.35 7.30 -47.54
CA ALA A 654 -16.99 6.03 -47.12
C ALA A 654 -16.10 4.80 -47.41
N THR A 655 -15.37 4.77 -48.56
CA THR A 655 -14.42 3.69 -48.84
C THR A 655 -13.22 3.62 -47.84
N ALA A 656 -13.01 4.68 -47.06
CA ALA A 656 -11.99 4.69 -45.99
C ALA A 656 -12.54 4.16 -44.64
N ASP A 657 -13.72 3.54 -44.62
CA ASP A 657 -14.40 3.03 -43.42
C ASP A 657 -14.65 4.13 -42.39
N THR A 658 -15.20 5.25 -42.89
CA THR A 658 -15.38 6.47 -42.11
C THR A 658 -16.80 7.00 -42.27
N ASN A 659 -17.39 7.44 -41.15
CA ASN A 659 -18.70 8.07 -41.16
C ASN A 659 -18.57 9.59 -41.33
N VAL A 660 -19.38 10.15 -42.22
CA VAL A 660 -19.51 11.61 -42.43
C VAL A 660 -20.65 12.10 -41.53
N ARG A 661 -20.33 12.95 -40.55
CA ARG A 661 -21.29 13.51 -39.58
C ARG A 661 -21.98 14.75 -40.10
N ALA A 662 -21.26 15.57 -40.85
CA ALA A 662 -21.79 16.76 -41.49
C ALA A 662 -20.97 17.07 -42.75
N ALA A 663 -21.61 17.65 -43.78
CA ALA A 663 -20.97 18.11 -45.00
C ALA A 663 -21.69 19.38 -45.48
N GLU A 664 -20.92 20.42 -45.70
CA GLU A 664 -21.40 21.68 -46.32
C GLU A 664 -20.49 22.03 -47.49
N MET A 665 -21.08 22.49 -48.60
CA MET A 665 -20.33 22.88 -49.77
C MET A 665 -20.92 24.15 -50.36
N TYR A 666 -20.07 25.14 -50.63
CA TYR A 666 -20.45 26.44 -51.16
C TYR A 666 -19.70 26.70 -52.47
N ALA A 667 -20.43 26.98 -53.56
CA ALA A 667 -19.84 27.36 -54.85
C ALA A 667 -19.27 28.78 -54.78
N ARG A 668 -18.06 28.95 -55.33
CA ARG A 668 -17.41 30.27 -55.61
C ARG A 668 -16.85 30.26 -56.99
N ASP A 669 -17.55 30.91 -57.91
CA ASP A 669 -17.20 30.99 -59.33
C ASP A 669 -17.01 29.61 -59.98
N THR A 670 -15.78 29.27 -60.39
CA THR A 670 -15.40 27.98 -61.01
C THR A 670 -14.97 26.92 -59.99
N THR A 671 -14.93 27.25 -58.67
CA THR A 671 -14.54 26.37 -57.61
C THR A 671 -15.60 26.28 -56.53
N ALA A 672 -15.59 25.19 -55.71
CA ALA A 672 -16.40 25.08 -54.52
C ALA A 672 -15.51 24.85 -53.31
N VAL A 673 -15.89 25.44 -52.18
CA VAL A 673 -15.27 25.19 -50.89
C VAL A 673 -16.19 24.29 -50.06
N GLY A 674 -15.68 23.17 -49.60
CA GLY A 674 -16.42 22.21 -48.82
C GLY A 674 -15.83 22.06 -47.39
N GLU A 675 -16.70 22.02 -46.37
CA GLU A 675 -16.36 21.62 -45.01
C GLU A 675 -17.01 20.27 -44.72
N PHE A 676 -16.20 19.30 -44.31
CA PHE A 676 -16.65 17.95 -43.97
C PHE A 676 -16.24 17.59 -42.52
N VAL A 677 -17.18 17.07 -41.76
CA VAL A 677 -16.93 16.55 -40.40
C VAL A 677 -16.93 15.04 -40.44
N VAL A 678 -15.79 14.41 -40.20
CA VAL A 678 -15.58 12.96 -40.32
C VAL A 678 -15.13 12.35 -39.03
N GLU A 679 -15.46 11.07 -38.83
CA GLU A 679 -15.01 10.29 -37.66
C GLU A 679 -13.69 9.58 -38.01
N VAL A 680 -12.71 9.67 -37.10
CA VAL A 680 -11.41 9.01 -37.26
C VAL A 680 -11.01 8.29 -35.98
N SER A 681 -10.35 7.16 -36.12
CA SER A 681 -9.85 6.38 -34.95
C SER A 681 -8.39 6.72 -34.62
N SER A 682 -7.62 7.28 -35.55
CA SER A 682 -6.20 7.62 -35.40
C SER A 682 -5.68 8.54 -36.49
N LEU A 683 -4.45 9.06 -36.27
CA LEU A 683 -3.74 9.84 -37.29
C LEU A 683 -3.54 9.04 -38.58
N ALA A 684 -3.19 7.76 -38.50
CA ALA A 684 -3.05 6.88 -39.66
C ALA A 684 -4.37 6.73 -40.45
N HIS A 685 -5.51 6.69 -39.72
CA HIS A 685 -6.84 6.65 -40.34
C HIS A 685 -7.16 7.96 -41.05
N LEU A 686 -6.89 9.10 -40.41
CA LEU A 686 -7.06 10.42 -41.03
C LEU A 686 -6.25 10.56 -42.34
N ASN A 687 -4.98 10.14 -42.33
CA ASN A 687 -4.12 10.22 -43.50
C ASN A 687 -4.66 9.36 -44.66
N ARG A 688 -5.19 8.18 -44.40
CA ARG A 688 -5.86 7.34 -45.43
C ARG A 688 -7.07 8.04 -46.05
N ILE A 689 -7.86 8.74 -45.24
CA ILE A 689 -9.00 9.52 -45.74
C ILE A 689 -8.52 10.66 -46.65
N LEU A 690 -7.54 11.44 -46.19
CA LEU A 690 -6.97 12.55 -46.97
C LEU A 690 -6.40 12.07 -48.31
N ASP A 691 -5.69 10.94 -48.34
CA ASP A 691 -5.10 10.38 -49.55
C ASP A 691 -6.17 9.89 -50.56
N LYS A 692 -7.28 9.29 -50.07
CA LYS A 692 -8.37 8.89 -50.92
C LYS A 692 -9.13 10.07 -51.50
N VAL A 693 -9.37 11.09 -50.69
CA VAL A 693 -10.03 12.32 -51.15
C VAL A 693 -9.16 13.08 -52.16
N ARG A 694 -7.84 13.14 -51.96
CA ARG A 694 -6.90 13.76 -52.93
C ARG A 694 -6.92 13.11 -54.32
N LYS A 695 -7.27 11.82 -54.38
CA LYS A 695 -7.36 11.07 -55.65
C LYS A 695 -8.66 11.31 -56.41
N VAL A 696 -9.65 11.98 -55.84
CA VAL A 696 -10.90 12.31 -56.51
C VAL A 696 -10.62 13.38 -57.57
N LYS A 697 -10.98 13.12 -58.82
CA LYS A 697 -10.78 14.04 -59.91
C LYS A 697 -11.51 15.36 -59.67
N GLY A 698 -10.80 16.48 -59.71
CA GLY A 698 -11.33 17.82 -59.44
C GLY A 698 -11.17 18.31 -58.01
N VAL A 699 -10.56 17.53 -57.11
CA VAL A 699 -10.11 18.03 -55.80
C VAL A 699 -8.79 18.76 -55.96
N ILE A 700 -8.81 20.06 -55.70
CA ILE A 700 -7.63 20.95 -55.81
C ILE A 700 -6.81 20.90 -54.54
N LYS A 701 -7.48 20.95 -53.38
CA LYS A 701 -6.84 20.96 -52.10
C LYS A 701 -7.73 20.30 -51.02
N VAL A 702 -7.16 19.46 -50.19
CA VAL A 702 -7.82 18.97 -48.98
C VAL A 702 -6.86 19.08 -47.82
N VAL A 703 -7.31 19.69 -46.74
CA VAL A 703 -6.53 19.88 -45.50
C VAL A 703 -7.40 19.67 -44.29
N ARG A 704 -6.79 19.34 -43.19
CA ARG A 704 -7.46 19.39 -41.89
C ARG A 704 -7.69 20.85 -41.52
N ALA A 705 -8.94 21.23 -41.23
CA ALA A 705 -9.28 22.60 -40.87
C ALA A 705 -8.54 22.97 -39.57
N LYS A 706 -7.86 24.12 -39.59
CA LYS A 706 -7.37 24.75 -38.35
C LYS A 706 -8.59 25.33 -37.63
N GLY A 707 -8.76 25.04 -36.35
CA GLY A 707 -9.85 25.57 -35.55
C GLY A 707 -9.93 27.09 -35.71
N LYS A 708 -11.12 27.65 -35.97
CA LYS A 708 -11.30 29.11 -35.97
C LYS A 708 -10.89 29.64 -34.61
N ILE A 709 -9.89 30.52 -34.56
CA ILE A 709 -9.53 31.30 -33.39
C ILE A 709 -10.67 32.32 -33.23
N GLY A 710 -11.75 31.90 -32.50
CA GLY A 710 -12.78 32.85 -32.11
C GLY A 710 -12.19 33.90 -31.19
N ARG A 711 -12.72 35.13 -31.20
CA ARG A 711 -12.28 36.25 -30.35
C ARG A 711 -12.21 35.90 -28.86
N ALA A 712 -12.86 34.81 -28.41
CA ALA A 712 -12.77 34.27 -27.04
C ALA A 712 -11.45 33.54 -26.74
N SER A 713 -10.73 33.00 -27.74
CA SER A 713 -9.42 32.35 -27.49
C SER A 713 -8.25 33.34 -27.44
N CYS A 714 -8.45 34.58 -27.91
CA CYS A 714 -7.46 35.66 -27.80
C CYS A 714 -7.37 36.28 -26.39
N ARG A 715 -8.30 35.99 -25.47
CA ARG A 715 -8.21 36.42 -24.05
C ARG A 715 -7.31 35.53 -23.18
N GLU A 716 -6.70 34.51 -23.74
CA GLU A 716 -5.56 33.80 -23.10
C GLU A 716 -4.22 34.54 -23.20
N ARG A 717 -4.20 35.72 -23.85
CA ARG A 717 -3.04 36.63 -23.80
C ARG A 717 -2.96 37.23 -22.40
N VAL A 718 -1.89 36.94 -21.76
CA VAL A 718 -1.40 37.51 -20.53
C VAL A 718 -1.61 39.03 -20.51
N CYS A 719 -2.56 39.53 -19.70
CA CYS A 719 -2.48 40.89 -19.21
C CYS A 719 -1.54 40.88 -17.99
N TYR A 720 -0.33 41.33 -18.17
CA TYR A 720 0.47 41.87 -17.11
C TYR A 720 -0.27 43.11 -16.58
N VAL A 721 -0.73 43.09 -15.35
CA VAL A 721 -0.90 44.30 -14.56
C VAL A 721 0.13 44.20 -13.44
N VAL A 722 0.91 45.24 -13.39
CA VAL A 722 1.99 45.59 -12.46
C VAL A 722 1.59 45.35 -11.00
#